data_7e80dd3b8b8daf1016ebfa04355a7fd1
#
_entry.id   7e80dd3b8b8daf1016ebfa04355a7fd1
#
_cell.length_a   1.000
_cell.length_b   1.000
_cell.length_c   1.000
_cell.angle_alpha   90.00
_cell.angle_beta   90.00
_cell.angle_gamma   90.00
#
_symmetry.space_group_name_H-M   'P 1'
#
loop_
_entity.id
_entity.type
_entity.pdbx_description
1 polymer ?
#
loop_
_entity_poly.entity_id
_entity_poly.type
_entity_poly.pdbx_seq_one_letter_code
_entity_poly.pdbx_strand_id
1 'polypeptide(L)'
;MNSPMRLPLALALALAYPTHAALAVEAPEETPAPSTVVVNAERLDSGYAADSASVAKGSASQRETPQSVSVATRQRLDDQSLRTLDEALANITGLVVEQGSSHERRFYSRGFEVDTIQYDGVATQRGSGFNISPDLSVFERVEVLRGPAGLFNGSGSPGGAVNLVRKRPLKINQVEALASAGRWDNYRAQVDANRILNDSGSVRARIVGAHEDREFFYDVSRNQRSVLYAIVEADLAPTTTLGVGIHREENDITPFYGGLPRFADGGDLGLPRSTYMNAAWSDTAIASTTAIVDLDHRFNDDWKLRVAFSRMREDNHDLSGSAFGAVDRATNRGPSLSSFRAHLLGEQKAADATLEGGFHAFGRRHDVLLGANWMQRDYDSTSQLYTIANPVVNPYTFNPYDYAVAPTAIARPATHTLAAIEQSGLFGSLRFALTDTLKLIAGGRVSDWKSSTFNLVTNAYGTQPYEQDGEFTPYGALQWDFAPAWTTYLSYAEIFRSQANQYTASGDPLDPATGSNIEAGLKGALFGGRLNAALAAFRILEKNRSQSDPLNPSPCIGSPTGGACFVAEGEVRSQGLDAELTGQLAPGLDLSAGYTWNQTKYLRDRTAAGLPSANENQPLSTFTPRHLARIWASWRPSGSAWSVGGGVNAQSLTYKTSGALRFEQAGYAVWSGRVGYRINRNLLAALNFNNIFDKHYYRTLGDARGGNWYGEPRNVTATLQAMF
;
A
#
# COMPACT_ATOMS: atom_id res chain seq x y z
N MET A 1 -27.00 -7.14 35.08
CA MET A 1 -28.45 -7.33 34.81
C MET A 1 -28.84 -6.37 33.74
N ASN A 2 -29.41 -6.89 32.67
CA ASN A 2 -29.93 -6.20 31.47
C ASN A 2 -28.91 -5.60 30.49
N SER A 3 -28.33 -6.47 29.66
CA SER A 3 -27.84 -6.08 28.32
C SER A 3 -29.02 -5.98 27.35
N PRO A 4 -29.10 -4.95 26.50
CA PRO A 4 -30.03 -4.96 25.40
C PRO A 4 -29.49 -5.82 24.25
N MET A 5 -30.28 -6.80 23.90
CA MET A 5 -30.13 -7.67 22.74
C MET A 5 -30.21 -6.82 21.46
N ARG A 6 -29.10 -6.68 20.74
CA ARG A 6 -29.07 -6.05 19.42
C ARG A 6 -29.46 -7.09 18.37
N LEU A 7 -30.65 -6.95 17.78
CA LEU A 7 -31.06 -7.68 16.60
C LEU A 7 -30.21 -7.21 15.39
N PRO A 8 -29.75 -8.11 14.52
CA PRO A 8 -29.22 -7.73 13.22
C PRO A 8 -30.36 -7.27 12.33
N LEU A 9 -30.28 -6.06 11.82
CA LEU A 9 -31.21 -5.50 10.85
C LEU A 9 -30.93 -6.17 9.49
N ALA A 10 -31.68 -7.22 9.17
CA ALA A 10 -31.73 -7.79 7.84
C ALA A 10 -32.54 -6.86 6.95
N LEU A 11 -31.89 -6.03 6.15
CA LEU A 11 -32.54 -5.17 5.16
C LEU A 11 -32.91 -6.00 3.94
N ALA A 12 -34.12 -6.58 3.92
CA ALA A 12 -34.72 -7.18 2.74
C ALA A 12 -35.35 -6.06 1.88
N LEU A 13 -34.64 -5.58 0.87
CA LEU A 13 -35.21 -4.73 -0.19
C LEU A 13 -35.90 -5.63 -1.22
N ALA A 14 -37.21 -5.77 -1.11
CA ALA A 14 -38.02 -6.30 -2.18
C ALA A 14 -38.28 -5.19 -3.22
N LEU A 15 -37.55 -5.23 -4.34
CA LEU A 15 -37.85 -4.41 -5.52
C LEU A 15 -38.84 -5.10 -6.41
N ALA A 16 -40.10 -4.62 -6.41
CA ALA A 16 -41.12 -4.97 -7.39
C ALA A 16 -40.78 -4.29 -8.72
N TYR A 17 -40.58 -5.06 -9.77
CA TYR A 17 -40.47 -4.57 -11.15
C TYR A 17 -41.77 -4.77 -11.89
N PRO A 18 -42.27 -3.79 -12.65
CA PRO A 18 -43.34 -4.01 -13.64
C PRO A 18 -42.72 -4.63 -14.91
N THR A 19 -43.27 -5.76 -15.32
CA THR A 19 -42.96 -6.41 -16.60
C THR A 19 -43.59 -5.63 -17.75
N HIS A 20 -42.77 -5.00 -18.59
CA HIS A 20 -43.24 -4.54 -19.91
C HIS A 20 -42.68 -5.46 -21.00
N ALA A 21 -43.58 -6.06 -21.76
CA ALA A 21 -43.29 -6.82 -22.95
C ALA A 21 -42.77 -5.89 -24.06
N ALA A 22 -41.58 -6.13 -24.56
CA ALA A 22 -41.03 -5.41 -25.70
C ALA A 22 -41.39 -6.14 -27.00
N LEU A 23 -42.08 -5.43 -27.89
CA LEU A 23 -42.26 -5.79 -29.28
C LEU A 23 -40.95 -5.53 -30.04
N ALA A 24 -40.50 -6.53 -30.78
CA ALA A 24 -39.34 -6.41 -31.64
C ALA A 24 -39.65 -5.53 -32.86
N VAL A 25 -38.84 -4.49 -33.06
CA VAL A 25 -38.78 -3.71 -34.30
C VAL A 25 -37.41 -4.00 -34.95
N GLU A 26 -37.46 -4.42 -36.21
CA GLU A 26 -36.24 -4.58 -37.04
C GLU A 26 -35.52 -3.26 -37.24
N ALA A 27 -34.20 -3.28 -37.03
CA ALA A 27 -33.32 -2.12 -37.22
C ALA A 27 -32.79 -2.00 -38.66
N PRO A 28 -32.64 -0.78 -39.23
CA PRO A 28 -32.00 -0.55 -40.51
C PRO A 28 -30.47 -0.74 -40.44
N GLU A 29 -29.88 -1.20 -41.55
CA GLU A 29 -28.42 -1.32 -41.74
C GLU A 29 -27.70 0.03 -41.57
N GLU A 30 -26.75 0.09 -40.63
CA GLU A 30 -25.88 1.26 -40.39
C GLU A 30 -24.63 1.22 -41.25
N THR A 31 -24.36 2.31 -41.94
CA THR A 31 -23.09 2.66 -42.59
C THR A 31 -22.00 2.90 -41.52
N PRO A 32 -20.74 2.50 -41.73
CA PRO A 32 -19.71 2.66 -40.71
C PRO A 32 -19.36 4.13 -40.48
N ALA A 33 -19.59 4.60 -39.28
CA ALA A 33 -19.15 5.89 -38.80
C ALA A 33 -17.65 5.95 -38.53
N PRO A 34 -16.98 7.10 -38.66
CA PRO A 34 -15.54 7.23 -38.45
C PRO A 34 -15.17 6.86 -37.02
N SER A 35 -14.03 6.17 -36.87
CA SER A 35 -13.47 5.69 -35.62
C SER A 35 -13.26 6.81 -34.59
N THR A 36 -14.25 7.01 -33.73
CA THR A 36 -14.09 7.83 -32.53
C THR A 36 -13.19 7.07 -31.59
N VAL A 37 -12.03 7.65 -31.25
CA VAL A 37 -11.18 7.17 -30.15
C VAL A 37 -11.99 7.37 -28.88
N VAL A 38 -12.62 6.29 -28.45
CA VAL A 38 -13.33 6.23 -27.19
C VAL A 38 -12.28 6.41 -26.10
N VAL A 39 -12.40 7.50 -25.30
CA VAL A 39 -11.81 7.54 -23.97
C VAL A 39 -12.41 6.33 -23.23
N ASN A 40 -11.58 5.36 -22.97
CA ASN A 40 -11.97 4.16 -22.29
C ASN A 40 -12.59 4.54 -20.92
N ALA A 41 -13.91 4.48 -20.82
CA ALA A 41 -14.45 3.72 -19.71
C ALA A 41 -13.84 2.32 -19.90
N GLU A 42 -12.72 2.05 -19.25
CA GLU A 42 -12.01 0.79 -19.40
C GLU A 42 -13.05 -0.30 -19.28
N ARG A 43 -13.22 -1.03 -20.36
CA ARG A 43 -13.85 -2.34 -20.37
C ARG A 43 -13.24 -3.00 -19.13
N LEU A 44 -14.04 -3.45 -18.20
CA LEU A 44 -13.60 -4.25 -17.05
C LEU A 44 -12.62 -5.26 -17.62
N ASP A 45 -11.31 -5.04 -17.36
CA ASP A 45 -10.26 -5.89 -17.91
C ASP A 45 -10.58 -7.31 -17.46
N SER A 46 -11.11 -8.10 -18.39
CA SER A 46 -11.51 -9.48 -18.14
C SER A 46 -10.29 -10.38 -18.09
N GLY A 47 -9.30 -10.03 -17.27
CA GLY A 47 -8.04 -10.75 -17.17
C GLY A 47 -7.05 -10.14 -16.17
N TYR A 48 -5.84 -10.69 -16.17
CA TYR A 48 -4.77 -10.24 -15.27
C TYR A 48 -3.81 -9.24 -15.94
N ALA A 49 -3.81 -9.14 -17.27
CA ALA A 49 -3.04 -8.11 -17.98
C ALA A 49 -3.71 -6.75 -17.81
N ALA A 50 -2.93 -5.72 -17.55
CA ALA A 50 -3.33 -4.33 -17.64
C ALA A 50 -2.49 -3.66 -18.75
N ASP A 51 -3.11 -2.82 -19.57
CA ASP A 51 -2.42 -2.15 -20.68
C ASP A 51 -1.53 -1.02 -20.18
N SER A 52 -2.00 -0.25 -19.19
CA SER A 52 -1.30 0.90 -18.66
C SER A 52 -1.30 0.93 -17.13
N ALA A 53 -0.47 1.79 -16.56
CA ALA A 53 -0.43 2.07 -15.14
C ALA A 53 -0.26 3.58 -14.91
N SER A 54 -1.09 4.15 -14.06
CA SER A 54 -1.10 5.58 -13.74
C SER A 54 -0.16 5.97 -12.59
N VAL A 55 0.48 5.00 -11.94
CA VAL A 55 1.45 5.24 -10.84
C VAL A 55 2.64 6.09 -11.28
N ALA A 56 3.02 6.00 -12.55
CA ALA A 56 4.09 6.81 -13.17
C ALA A 56 3.56 8.04 -13.92
N LYS A 57 2.30 8.41 -13.70
CA LYS A 57 1.56 9.47 -14.40
C LYS A 57 1.60 9.33 -15.92
N GLY A 58 0.62 9.90 -16.60
CA GLY A 58 0.49 9.79 -18.06
C GLY A 58 -0.16 8.49 -18.52
N SER A 59 -0.30 8.35 -19.83
CA SER A 59 -1.01 7.26 -20.52
C SER A 59 -0.08 6.22 -21.15
N ALA A 60 1.21 6.23 -20.82
CA ALA A 60 2.17 5.26 -21.34
C ALA A 60 1.77 3.84 -20.94
N SER A 61 1.87 2.91 -21.89
CA SER A 61 1.66 1.48 -21.61
C SER A 61 2.70 0.96 -20.60
N GLN A 62 2.41 -0.17 -19.96
CA GLN A 62 3.39 -0.80 -19.07
C GLN A 62 4.71 -1.10 -19.80
N ARG A 63 4.66 -1.47 -21.07
CA ARG A 63 5.83 -1.72 -21.91
C ARG A 63 6.66 -0.45 -22.12
N GLU A 64 6.01 0.69 -22.29
CA GLU A 64 6.66 1.98 -22.55
C GLU A 64 7.13 2.69 -21.28
N THR A 65 6.78 2.22 -20.09
CA THR A 65 7.25 2.79 -18.83
C THR A 65 8.62 2.19 -18.47
N PRO A 66 9.74 2.94 -18.54
CA PRO A 66 11.08 2.39 -18.33
C PRO A 66 11.45 2.28 -16.84
N GLN A 67 10.58 1.66 -16.06
CA GLN A 67 10.72 1.32 -14.65
C GLN A 67 9.91 0.04 -14.36
N SER A 68 10.25 -0.65 -13.28
CA SER A 68 9.52 -1.84 -12.84
C SER A 68 8.15 -1.46 -12.28
N VAL A 69 7.09 -1.86 -12.97
CA VAL A 69 5.69 -1.63 -12.56
C VAL A 69 4.94 -2.94 -12.54
N SER A 70 4.15 -3.17 -11.50
CA SER A 70 3.22 -4.29 -11.36
C SER A 70 1.79 -3.77 -11.18
N VAL A 71 0.82 -4.49 -11.76
CA VAL A 71 -0.61 -4.18 -11.60
C VAL A 71 -1.35 -5.42 -11.14
N ALA A 72 -2.13 -5.28 -10.07
CA ALA A 72 -3.13 -6.26 -9.66
C ALA A 72 -4.51 -5.76 -10.08
N THR A 73 -5.06 -6.32 -11.15
CA THR A 73 -6.38 -5.98 -11.71
C THR A 73 -7.50 -6.44 -10.78
N ARG A 74 -8.71 -5.86 -10.94
CA ARG A 74 -9.89 -6.27 -10.16
C ARG A 74 -10.15 -7.77 -10.25
N GLN A 75 -10.05 -8.35 -11.44
CA GLN A 75 -10.23 -9.79 -11.64
C GLN A 75 -9.25 -10.62 -10.80
N ARG A 76 -7.96 -10.21 -10.72
CA ARG A 76 -6.96 -10.89 -9.90
C ARG A 76 -7.26 -10.75 -8.42
N LEU A 77 -7.65 -9.55 -7.97
CA LEU A 77 -8.01 -9.28 -6.59
C LEU A 77 -9.21 -10.16 -6.16
N ASP A 78 -10.22 -10.30 -7.02
CA ASP A 78 -11.40 -11.11 -6.74
C ASP A 78 -11.13 -12.61 -6.76
N ASP A 79 -10.35 -13.10 -7.73
CA ASP A 79 -9.99 -14.52 -7.82
C ASP A 79 -9.19 -14.98 -6.59
N GLN A 80 -8.29 -14.17 -6.10
CA GLN A 80 -7.49 -14.46 -4.91
C GLN A 80 -8.19 -14.08 -3.60
N SER A 81 -9.39 -13.46 -3.68
CA SER A 81 -10.13 -12.92 -2.52
C SER A 81 -9.30 -11.95 -1.68
N LEU A 82 -8.55 -11.05 -2.35
CA LEU A 82 -7.72 -10.01 -1.70
C LEU A 82 -8.61 -8.81 -1.38
N ARG A 83 -8.88 -8.60 -0.11
CA ARG A 83 -9.85 -7.60 0.37
C ARG A 83 -9.19 -6.31 0.86
N THR A 84 -7.94 -6.40 1.29
CA THR A 84 -7.18 -5.28 1.84
C THR A 84 -5.88 -5.04 1.06
N LEU A 85 -5.33 -3.84 1.19
CA LEU A 85 -4.09 -3.48 0.50
C LEU A 85 -2.92 -4.40 0.89
N ASP A 86 -2.78 -4.75 2.15
CA ASP A 86 -1.69 -5.63 2.62
C ASP A 86 -1.82 -7.05 2.05
N GLU A 87 -3.04 -7.57 1.89
CA GLU A 87 -3.28 -8.85 1.20
C GLU A 87 -2.87 -8.76 -0.28
N ALA A 88 -3.22 -7.68 -0.98
CA ALA A 88 -2.82 -7.48 -2.36
C ALA A 88 -1.29 -7.36 -2.51
N LEU A 89 -0.65 -6.52 -1.69
CA LEU A 89 0.80 -6.31 -1.76
C LEU A 89 1.60 -7.56 -1.39
N ALA A 90 1.09 -8.39 -0.46
CA ALA A 90 1.71 -9.68 -0.13
C ALA A 90 1.72 -10.67 -1.32
N ASN A 91 0.91 -10.43 -2.35
CA ASN A 91 0.80 -11.25 -3.56
C ASN A 91 1.39 -10.58 -4.81
N ILE A 92 1.95 -9.36 -4.70
CA ILE A 92 2.63 -8.64 -5.79
C ILE A 92 4.14 -8.94 -5.76
N THR A 93 4.74 -9.01 -6.96
CA THR A 93 6.17 -9.27 -7.16
C THR A 93 7.03 -8.26 -6.40
N GLY A 94 8.02 -8.74 -5.65
CA GLY A 94 9.03 -7.91 -4.98
C GLY A 94 8.56 -7.15 -3.74
N LEU A 95 7.30 -7.35 -3.31
CA LEU A 95 6.74 -6.72 -2.12
C LEU A 95 6.80 -7.64 -0.89
N VAL A 96 7.16 -7.05 0.23
CA VAL A 96 7.17 -7.67 1.55
C VAL A 96 6.29 -6.86 2.48
N VAL A 97 5.43 -7.54 3.23
CA VAL A 97 4.52 -6.93 4.20
C VAL A 97 4.97 -7.32 5.61
N GLU A 98 5.39 -6.33 6.38
CA GLU A 98 5.70 -6.48 7.80
C GLU A 98 4.48 -6.15 8.65
N GLN A 99 4.23 -6.94 9.66
CA GLN A 99 3.14 -6.75 10.61
C GLN A 99 3.67 -6.05 11.87
N GLY A 100 3.16 -4.84 12.16
CA GLY A 100 3.49 -4.10 13.38
C GLY A 100 2.56 -4.45 14.54
N SER A 101 1.25 -4.56 14.23
CA SER A 101 0.20 -4.98 15.17
C SER A 101 -0.84 -5.83 14.44
N SER A 102 -1.98 -6.15 15.08
CA SER A 102 -3.08 -6.83 14.38
C SER A 102 -3.62 -6.04 13.18
N HIS A 103 -3.50 -4.71 13.18
CA HIS A 103 -4.04 -3.81 12.15
C HIS A 103 -2.98 -2.98 11.43
N GLU A 104 -1.79 -2.75 12.02
CA GLU A 104 -0.73 -1.98 11.37
C GLU A 104 0.12 -2.82 10.44
N ARG A 105 0.40 -2.28 9.25
CA ARG A 105 1.24 -2.90 8.24
C ARG A 105 2.26 -1.90 7.70
N ARG A 106 3.46 -2.40 7.42
CA ARG A 106 4.49 -1.68 6.67
C ARG A 106 4.82 -2.47 5.41
N PHE A 107 5.13 -1.74 4.37
CA PHE A 107 5.39 -2.31 3.05
C PHE A 107 6.82 -2.04 2.66
N TYR A 108 7.48 -3.05 2.08
CA TYR A 108 8.87 -2.94 1.65
C TYR A 108 9.02 -3.46 0.23
N SER A 109 9.89 -2.79 -0.51
CA SER A 109 10.33 -3.21 -1.83
C SER A 109 11.83 -3.00 -1.93
N ARG A 110 12.54 -3.97 -2.49
CA ARG A 110 14.00 -3.88 -2.70
C ARG A 110 14.78 -3.54 -1.41
N GLY A 111 14.24 -3.92 -0.24
CA GLY A 111 14.84 -3.66 1.08
C GLY A 111 14.57 -2.28 1.68
N PHE A 112 13.83 -1.41 0.99
CA PHE A 112 13.42 -0.10 1.46
C PHE A 112 11.91 -0.06 1.72
N GLU A 113 11.47 0.80 2.63
CA GLU A 113 10.04 1.01 2.89
C GLU A 113 9.37 1.65 1.67
N VAL A 114 8.10 1.32 1.45
CA VAL A 114 7.21 1.99 0.50
C VAL A 114 6.29 2.87 1.34
N ASP A 115 6.61 4.14 1.44
CA ASP A 115 5.95 5.13 2.31
C ASP A 115 4.95 6.02 1.55
N THR A 116 4.98 5.99 0.22
CA THR A 116 4.10 6.78 -0.63
C THR A 116 2.94 5.94 -1.12
N ILE A 117 1.71 6.40 -0.81
CA ILE A 117 0.48 5.88 -1.41
C ILE A 117 -0.16 6.98 -2.23
N GLN A 118 -0.51 6.65 -3.48
CA GLN A 118 -1.27 7.51 -4.37
C GLN A 118 -2.71 7.03 -4.43
N TYR A 119 -3.63 7.97 -4.61
CA TYR A 119 -5.03 7.70 -4.97
C TYR A 119 -5.30 8.34 -6.32
N ASP A 120 -5.55 7.52 -7.35
CA ASP A 120 -5.66 7.94 -8.76
C ASP A 120 -4.47 8.80 -9.23
N GLY A 121 -3.26 8.46 -8.80
CA GLY A 121 -2.03 9.19 -9.13
C GLY A 121 -1.75 10.42 -8.27
N VAL A 122 -2.65 10.84 -7.38
CA VAL A 122 -2.40 11.94 -6.43
C VAL A 122 -1.61 11.40 -5.24
N ALA A 123 -0.37 11.87 -5.08
CA ALA A 123 0.50 11.41 -4.02
C ALA A 123 0.01 11.86 -2.64
N THR A 124 0.00 10.93 -1.70
CA THR A 124 -0.30 11.15 -0.29
C THR A 124 0.80 10.53 0.56
N GLN A 125 0.97 11.01 1.78
CA GLN A 125 1.94 10.46 2.70
C GLN A 125 1.23 9.62 3.77
N ARG A 126 1.72 8.40 4.03
CA ARG A 126 1.24 7.60 5.14
C ARG A 126 1.60 8.26 6.46
N GLY A 127 0.67 8.25 7.41
CA GLY A 127 0.92 8.77 8.75
C GLY A 127 1.87 7.90 9.57
N SER A 128 2.47 8.50 10.57
CA SER A 128 3.13 7.75 11.64
C SER A 128 2.07 7.29 12.65
N GLY A 129 1.97 6.00 12.89
CA GLY A 129 1.00 5.38 13.79
C GLY A 129 -0.38 5.11 13.13
N PHE A 130 -1.06 4.06 13.57
CA PHE A 130 -2.41 3.65 13.15
C PHE A 130 -2.58 3.45 11.62
N ASN A 131 -1.52 2.97 10.94
CA ASN A 131 -1.53 2.73 9.50
C ASN A 131 -2.31 1.47 9.14
N ILE A 132 -3.64 1.58 9.09
CA ILE A 132 -4.48 0.48 8.62
C ILE A 132 -4.34 0.31 7.10
N SER A 133 -4.51 -0.93 6.64
CA SER A 133 -4.58 -1.23 5.21
C SER A 133 -5.97 -0.90 4.68
N PRO A 134 -6.11 -0.03 3.65
CA PRO A 134 -7.39 0.29 3.04
C PRO A 134 -8.13 -0.94 2.51
N ASP A 135 -9.46 -0.90 2.58
CA ASP A 135 -10.32 -1.88 1.93
C ASP A 135 -10.33 -1.69 0.41
N LEU A 136 -10.20 -2.78 -0.34
CA LEU A 136 -10.09 -2.72 -1.80
C LEU A 136 -11.43 -2.77 -2.54
N SER A 137 -12.58 -2.77 -1.86
CA SER A 137 -13.90 -2.78 -2.52
C SER A 137 -14.15 -1.57 -3.42
N VAL A 138 -13.54 -0.43 -3.09
CA VAL A 138 -13.71 0.84 -3.79
C VAL A 138 -12.67 1.08 -4.90
N PHE A 139 -11.71 0.17 -5.05
CA PHE A 139 -10.63 0.29 -6.03
C PHE A 139 -10.76 -0.71 -7.17
N GLU A 140 -10.49 -0.26 -8.38
CA GLU A 140 -10.48 -1.07 -9.59
C GLU A 140 -9.20 -1.91 -9.70
N ARG A 141 -8.08 -1.34 -9.30
CA ARG A 141 -6.77 -2.01 -9.34
C ARG A 141 -5.78 -1.41 -8.35
N VAL A 142 -4.75 -2.18 -8.04
CA VAL A 142 -3.59 -1.75 -7.27
C VAL A 142 -2.37 -1.76 -8.19
N GLU A 143 -1.69 -0.64 -8.28
CA GLU A 143 -0.48 -0.47 -9.07
C GLU A 143 0.71 -0.25 -8.14
N VAL A 144 1.87 -0.80 -8.48
CA VAL A 144 3.10 -0.65 -7.71
C VAL A 144 4.24 -0.28 -8.64
N LEU A 145 4.88 0.84 -8.37
CA LEU A 145 6.16 1.22 -8.98
C LEU A 145 7.26 0.89 -7.99
N ARG A 146 8.27 0.12 -8.41
CA ARG A 146 9.41 -0.28 -7.58
C ARG A 146 10.65 0.55 -7.88
N GLY A 147 11.34 0.99 -6.84
CA GLY A 147 12.47 1.91 -6.94
C GLY A 147 12.04 3.39 -6.83
N PRO A 148 12.99 4.34 -6.84
CA PRO A 148 12.73 5.75 -6.65
C PRO A 148 11.63 6.30 -7.56
N ALA A 149 10.64 6.97 -6.97
CA ALA A 149 9.51 7.59 -7.65
C ALA A 149 9.53 9.14 -7.51
N GLY A 150 10.72 9.71 -7.30
CA GLY A 150 10.88 11.13 -6.97
C GLY A 150 10.36 12.09 -8.02
N LEU A 151 10.46 11.74 -9.32
CA LEU A 151 9.90 12.57 -10.40
C LEU A 151 8.43 12.91 -10.17
N PHE A 152 7.63 11.97 -9.67
CA PHE A 152 6.18 12.14 -9.53
C PHE A 152 5.75 12.47 -8.10
N ASN A 153 6.50 12.01 -7.10
CA ASN A 153 6.11 12.06 -5.70
C ASN A 153 6.91 13.07 -4.86
N GLY A 154 8.09 13.49 -5.33
CA GLY A 154 9.00 14.37 -4.59
C GLY A 154 9.76 13.63 -3.50
N SER A 155 9.55 13.99 -2.24
CA SER A 155 10.22 13.35 -1.09
C SER A 155 9.62 11.99 -0.77
N GLY A 156 10.48 11.04 -0.40
CA GLY A 156 10.07 9.70 0.03
C GLY A 156 11.23 8.70 0.09
N SER A 157 10.89 7.44 0.33
CA SER A 157 11.84 6.33 0.38
C SER A 157 12.11 5.77 -1.03
N PRO A 158 13.31 5.24 -1.30
CA PRO A 158 13.62 4.62 -2.60
C PRO A 158 12.95 3.24 -2.82
N GLY A 159 12.08 2.80 -1.94
CA GLY A 159 11.30 1.56 -2.09
C GLY A 159 10.31 1.59 -3.25
N GLY A 160 9.69 2.75 -3.49
CA GLY A 160 8.72 2.93 -4.56
C GLY A 160 7.43 3.60 -4.11
N ALA A 161 6.38 3.44 -4.93
CA ALA A 161 5.05 3.97 -4.65
C ALA A 161 3.96 2.93 -4.97
N VAL A 162 2.87 2.98 -4.22
CA VAL A 162 1.64 2.24 -4.48
C VAL A 162 0.56 3.21 -4.93
N ASN A 163 -0.13 2.90 -6.02
CA ASN A 163 -1.29 3.66 -6.49
C ASN A 163 -2.56 2.82 -6.40
N LEU A 164 -3.56 3.36 -5.74
CA LEU A 164 -4.89 2.80 -5.61
C LEU A 164 -5.82 3.52 -6.60
N VAL A 165 -6.18 2.83 -7.68
CA VAL A 165 -7.05 3.38 -8.72
C VAL A 165 -8.50 3.10 -8.35
N ARG A 166 -9.28 4.16 -8.12
CA ARG A 166 -10.69 4.06 -7.68
C ARG A 166 -11.60 3.62 -8.81
N LYS A 167 -12.66 2.93 -8.45
CA LYS A 167 -13.76 2.58 -9.35
C LYS A 167 -14.45 3.85 -9.87
N ARG A 168 -14.67 3.93 -11.18
CA ARG A 168 -15.34 5.03 -11.84
C ARG A 168 -16.76 4.63 -12.28
N PRO A 169 -17.69 5.58 -12.44
CA PRO A 169 -19.02 5.29 -13.00
C PRO A 169 -18.91 4.71 -14.41
N LEU A 170 -19.67 3.65 -14.66
CA LEU A 170 -19.75 2.97 -15.95
C LEU A 170 -20.85 3.60 -16.82
N LYS A 171 -20.77 3.40 -18.14
CA LYS A 171 -21.82 3.82 -19.11
C LYS A 171 -22.93 2.76 -19.25
N ILE A 172 -23.15 1.98 -18.21
CA ILE A 172 -24.22 0.97 -18.10
C ILE A 172 -24.85 1.03 -16.71
N ASN A 173 -26.09 0.61 -16.58
CA ASN A 173 -26.69 0.36 -15.27
C ASN A 173 -26.31 -1.06 -14.83
N GLN A 174 -25.74 -1.18 -13.66
CA GLN A 174 -25.29 -2.46 -13.12
C GLN A 174 -25.34 -2.44 -11.60
N VAL A 175 -25.72 -3.55 -11.01
CA VAL A 175 -25.63 -3.77 -9.56
C VAL A 175 -24.90 -5.09 -9.32
N GLU A 176 -23.88 -5.04 -8.51
CA GLU A 176 -23.16 -6.20 -8.04
C GLU A 176 -23.34 -6.32 -6.52
N ALA A 177 -23.68 -7.50 -6.04
CA ALA A 177 -23.78 -7.81 -4.62
C ALA A 177 -22.87 -9.01 -4.30
N LEU A 178 -22.16 -8.94 -3.18
CA LEU A 178 -21.28 -9.99 -2.71
C LEU A 178 -21.56 -10.26 -1.24
N ALA A 179 -21.68 -11.55 -0.89
CA ALA A 179 -21.66 -12.01 0.50
C ALA A 179 -20.57 -13.07 0.66
N SER A 180 -19.83 -13.03 1.77
CA SER A 180 -18.88 -14.07 2.09
C SER A 180 -18.89 -14.44 3.56
N ALA A 181 -18.55 -15.71 3.84
CA ALA A 181 -18.36 -16.24 5.18
C ALA A 181 -17.07 -17.06 5.22
N GLY A 182 -16.26 -16.84 6.23
CA GLY A 182 -14.96 -17.49 6.40
C GLY A 182 -14.71 -17.99 7.80
N ARG A 183 -13.58 -18.66 7.99
CA ARG A 183 -13.12 -19.10 9.30
C ARG A 183 -12.86 -17.87 10.20
N TRP A 184 -12.98 -18.09 11.53
CA TRP A 184 -12.90 -17.05 12.58
C TRP A 184 -14.00 -16.00 12.42
N ASP A 185 -15.24 -16.47 12.28
CA ASP A 185 -16.45 -15.64 12.21
C ASP A 185 -16.30 -14.43 11.30
N ASN A 186 -15.62 -14.64 10.15
CA ASN A 186 -15.40 -13.60 9.15
C ASN A 186 -16.61 -13.56 8.21
N TYR A 187 -17.45 -12.54 8.36
CA TYR A 187 -18.63 -12.28 7.53
C TYR A 187 -18.49 -10.95 6.83
N ARG A 188 -18.78 -10.94 5.53
CA ARG A 188 -18.75 -9.72 4.71
C ARG A 188 -19.96 -9.63 3.80
N ALA A 189 -20.51 -8.42 3.69
CA ALA A 189 -21.49 -8.03 2.67
C ALA A 189 -20.97 -6.80 1.91
N GLN A 190 -21.18 -6.78 0.59
CA GLN A 190 -20.78 -5.66 -0.26
C GLN A 190 -21.83 -5.45 -1.37
N VAL A 191 -22.09 -4.19 -1.71
CA VAL A 191 -22.90 -3.78 -2.86
C VAL A 191 -22.13 -2.74 -3.65
N ASP A 192 -22.12 -2.87 -4.97
CA ASP A 192 -21.54 -1.94 -5.94
C ASP A 192 -22.60 -1.63 -6.99
N ALA A 193 -23.13 -0.43 -6.97
CA ALA A 193 -24.21 -0.02 -7.85
C ALA A 193 -23.78 1.13 -8.75
N ASN A 194 -23.96 0.94 -10.03
CA ASN A 194 -23.68 1.92 -11.08
C ASN A 194 -24.99 2.34 -11.77
N ARG A 195 -25.20 3.63 -11.94
CA ARG A 195 -26.42 4.18 -12.54
C ARG A 195 -26.11 5.35 -13.49
N ILE A 196 -26.74 5.32 -14.67
CA ILE A 196 -26.86 6.46 -15.56
C ILE A 196 -28.01 7.32 -15.02
N LEU A 197 -27.77 8.62 -14.80
CA LEU A 197 -28.70 9.52 -14.12
C LEU A 197 -29.53 10.37 -15.10
N ASN A 198 -29.16 10.44 -16.38
CA ASN A 198 -29.89 11.18 -17.41
C ASN A 198 -29.93 10.42 -18.75
N ASP A 199 -30.86 10.79 -19.63
CA ASP A 199 -31.09 10.11 -20.91
C ASP A 199 -29.91 10.15 -21.86
N SER A 200 -29.08 11.21 -21.80
CA SER A 200 -27.89 11.35 -22.64
C SER A 200 -26.72 10.47 -22.18
N GLY A 201 -26.79 9.87 -20.99
CA GLY A 201 -25.68 9.13 -20.39
C GLY A 201 -24.50 10.02 -19.96
N SER A 202 -24.66 11.33 -19.99
CA SER A 202 -23.60 12.30 -19.64
C SER A 202 -23.43 12.48 -18.13
N VAL A 203 -24.39 12.08 -17.32
CA VAL A 203 -24.28 12.10 -15.85
C VAL A 203 -24.44 10.67 -15.33
N ARG A 204 -23.44 10.21 -14.60
CA ARG A 204 -23.36 8.84 -14.08
C ARG A 204 -22.96 8.85 -12.62
N ALA A 205 -23.43 7.88 -11.87
CA ALA A 205 -23.03 7.70 -10.47
C ALA A 205 -22.65 6.25 -10.19
N ARG A 206 -21.73 6.07 -9.25
CA ARG A 206 -21.40 4.76 -8.68
C ARG A 206 -21.35 4.87 -7.16
N ILE A 207 -21.93 3.89 -6.49
CA ILE A 207 -21.94 3.78 -5.03
C ILE A 207 -21.44 2.39 -4.68
N VAL A 208 -20.44 2.32 -3.77
CA VAL A 208 -19.94 1.06 -3.20
C VAL A 208 -20.10 1.13 -1.70
N GLY A 209 -20.78 0.13 -1.14
CA GLY A 209 -20.88 -0.08 0.30
C GLY A 209 -20.35 -1.47 0.67
N ALA A 210 -19.57 -1.56 1.74
CA ALA A 210 -19.12 -2.84 2.27
C ALA A 210 -19.15 -2.82 3.80
N HIS A 211 -19.47 -3.96 4.39
CA HIS A 211 -19.35 -4.19 5.83
C HIS A 211 -18.73 -5.56 6.08
N GLU A 212 -17.76 -5.62 6.97
CA GLU A 212 -17.07 -6.83 7.39
C GLU A 212 -17.03 -6.90 8.91
N ASP A 213 -17.37 -8.04 9.47
CA ASP A 213 -17.13 -8.39 10.87
C ASP A 213 -16.28 -9.66 10.89
N ARG A 214 -15.08 -9.56 11.45
CA ARG A 214 -14.14 -10.68 11.50
C ARG A 214 -13.42 -10.77 12.84
N GLU A 215 -13.24 -11.99 13.30
CA GLU A 215 -12.26 -12.32 14.32
C GLU A 215 -10.93 -12.67 13.64
N PHE A 216 -9.85 -12.68 14.41
CA PHE A 216 -8.55 -13.15 13.95
C PHE A 216 -8.28 -14.57 14.51
N PHE A 217 -7.22 -15.20 14.04
CA PHE A 217 -6.83 -16.52 14.56
C PHE A 217 -6.19 -16.46 15.95
N TYR A 218 -5.83 -15.30 16.46
CA TYR A 218 -5.48 -15.07 17.87
C TYR A 218 -6.75 -14.70 18.65
N ASP A 219 -6.81 -15.22 19.87
CA ASP A 219 -7.99 -15.07 20.73
C ASP A 219 -8.32 -13.59 20.98
N VAL A 220 -9.58 -13.27 21.24
CA VAL A 220 -10.10 -11.95 21.61
C VAL A 220 -10.05 -10.90 20.48
N SER A 221 -9.05 -10.94 19.63
CA SER A 221 -8.86 -9.88 18.61
C SER A 221 -9.89 -9.96 17.48
N ARG A 222 -10.52 -8.83 17.19
CA ARG A 222 -11.53 -8.70 16.11
C ARG A 222 -11.41 -7.35 15.41
N ASN A 223 -12.02 -7.24 14.23
CA ASN A 223 -12.20 -5.98 13.50
C ASN A 223 -13.59 -5.93 12.85
N GLN A 224 -14.32 -4.86 13.12
CA GLN A 224 -15.51 -4.48 12.37
C GLN A 224 -15.16 -3.33 11.45
N ARG A 225 -15.39 -3.52 10.14
CA ARG A 225 -15.05 -2.54 9.11
C ARG A 225 -16.30 -2.14 8.34
N SER A 226 -16.49 -0.84 8.12
CA SER A 226 -17.53 -0.28 7.26
C SER A 226 -16.91 0.65 6.23
N VAL A 227 -17.33 0.51 4.99
CA VAL A 227 -16.84 1.30 3.85
C VAL A 227 -18.02 1.86 3.08
N LEU A 228 -17.96 3.15 2.76
CA LEU A 228 -18.89 3.82 1.87
C LEU A 228 -18.11 4.67 0.86
N TYR A 229 -18.36 4.47 -0.40
CA TYR A 229 -17.82 5.27 -1.50
C TYR A 229 -18.96 5.68 -2.41
N ALA A 230 -18.99 6.94 -2.81
CA ALA A 230 -19.91 7.45 -3.81
C ALA A 230 -19.17 8.44 -4.71
N ILE A 231 -19.43 8.35 -6.01
CA ILE A 231 -18.89 9.28 -7.01
C ILE A 231 -19.94 9.56 -8.07
N VAL A 232 -20.03 10.83 -8.49
CA VAL A 232 -20.80 11.28 -9.65
C VAL A 232 -19.84 11.83 -10.67
N GLU A 233 -19.98 11.43 -11.92
CA GLU A 233 -19.30 12.02 -13.07
C GLU A 233 -20.31 12.71 -13.98
N ALA A 234 -19.92 13.91 -14.45
CA ALA A 234 -20.68 14.68 -15.41
C ALA A 234 -19.79 15.04 -16.59
N ASP A 235 -20.17 14.61 -17.79
CA ASP A 235 -19.57 15.07 -19.05
C ASP A 235 -20.10 16.49 -19.34
N LEU A 236 -19.37 17.53 -18.92
CA LEU A 236 -19.71 18.94 -19.10
C LEU A 236 -19.65 19.32 -20.60
N ALA A 237 -18.83 18.63 -21.35
CA ALA A 237 -18.68 18.69 -22.80
C ALA A 237 -18.17 17.33 -23.30
N PRO A 238 -18.21 17.03 -24.60
CA PRO A 238 -17.65 15.79 -25.16
C PRO A 238 -16.16 15.55 -24.84
N THR A 239 -15.46 16.62 -24.45
CA THR A 239 -14.02 16.60 -24.12
C THR A 239 -13.73 16.88 -22.66
N THR A 240 -14.76 17.07 -21.81
CA THR A 240 -14.58 17.51 -20.42
C THR A 240 -15.47 16.71 -19.49
N THR A 241 -14.85 15.98 -18.57
CA THR A 241 -15.55 15.22 -17.52
C THR A 241 -15.16 15.76 -16.15
N LEU A 242 -16.14 16.07 -15.32
CA LEU A 242 -15.98 16.43 -13.91
C LEU A 242 -16.42 15.26 -13.03
N GLY A 243 -15.57 14.86 -12.09
CA GLY A 243 -15.84 13.86 -11.06
C GLY A 243 -15.93 14.51 -9.68
N VAL A 244 -16.94 14.15 -8.88
CA VAL A 244 -17.06 14.54 -7.47
C VAL A 244 -17.44 13.33 -6.65
N GLY A 245 -16.67 13.03 -5.61
CA GLY A 245 -16.86 11.84 -4.80
C GLY A 245 -16.50 11.98 -3.34
N ILE A 246 -16.94 10.99 -2.58
CA ILE A 246 -16.63 10.83 -1.16
C ILE A 246 -16.31 9.36 -0.86
N HIS A 247 -15.31 9.15 -0.03
CA HIS A 247 -14.93 7.83 0.50
C HIS A 247 -14.83 7.92 2.02
N ARG A 248 -15.55 7.05 2.73
CA ARG A 248 -15.47 6.90 4.19
C ARG A 248 -15.15 5.45 4.53
N GLU A 249 -14.20 5.25 5.42
CA GLU A 249 -13.85 3.96 5.99
C GLU A 249 -13.76 4.08 7.51
N GLU A 250 -14.39 3.15 8.22
CA GLU A 250 -14.39 3.03 9.68
C GLU A 250 -13.97 1.62 10.08
N ASN A 251 -13.13 1.54 11.11
CA ASN A 251 -12.66 0.28 11.68
C ASN A 251 -12.74 0.38 13.20
N ASP A 252 -13.48 -0.56 13.81
CA ASP A 252 -13.55 -0.78 15.25
C ASP A 252 -12.82 -2.09 15.57
N ILE A 253 -11.72 -2.00 16.30
CA ILE A 253 -10.74 -3.07 16.43
C ILE A 253 -10.52 -3.38 17.89
N THR A 254 -10.60 -4.66 18.30
CA THR A 254 -9.94 -5.13 19.52
C THR A 254 -8.51 -5.52 19.13
N PRO A 255 -7.52 -4.64 19.40
CA PRO A 255 -6.19 -4.78 18.84
C PRO A 255 -5.35 -5.82 19.57
N PHE A 256 -4.41 -6.42 18.85
CA PHE A 256 -3.26 -7.10 19.41
C PHE A 256 -2.00 -6.31 19.05
N TYR A 257 -1.41 -5.64 20.05
CA TYR A 257 -0.14 -4.96 19.93
C TYR A 257 0.99 -5.84 20.45
N GLY A 258 2.23 -5.49 20.11
CA GLY A 258 3.42 -6.09 20.68
C GLY A 258 3.79 -7.48 20.13
N GLY A 259 2.86 -8.23 19.56
CA GLY A 259 3.13 -9.59 19.11
C GLY A 259 3.61 -10.52 20.23
N LEU A 260 4.20 -11.65 19.89
CA LEU A 260 4.64 -12.65 20.87
C LEU A 260 6.09 -12.37 21.32
N PRO A 261 6.40 -12.50 22.62
CA PRO A 261 7.76 -12.46 23.13
C PRO A 261 8.50 -13.79 22.88
N ARG A 262 9.78 -13.80 23.22
CA ARG A 262 10.63 -14.99 23.30
C ARG A 262 11.32 -15.07 24.65
N PHE A 263 12.02 -16.15 24.93
CA PHE A 263 12.94 -16.21 26.06
C PHE A 263 14.05 -15.16 25.90
N ALA A 264 14.58 -14.67 27.03
CA ALA A 264 15.64 -13.66 27.05
C ALA A 264 16.93 -14.13 26.33
N ASP A 265 17.14 -15.45 26.21
CA ASP A 265 18.22 -16.05 25.43
C ASP A 265 17.92 -16.20 23.92
N GLY A 266 16.75 -15.72 23.47
CA GLY A 266 16.28 -15.79 22.07
C GLY A 266 15.48 -17.05 21.73
N GLY A 267 15.38 -18.02 22.64
CA GLY A 267 14.62 -19.26 22.43
C GLY A 267 13.13 -19.00 22.18
N ASP A 268 12.51 -19.82 21.34
CA ASP A 268 11.08 -19.80 21.08
C ASP A 268 10.30 -20.32 22.31
N LEU A 269 9.18 -19.67 22.63
CA LEU A 269 8.30 -20.11 23.72
C LEU A 269 7.39 -21.28 23.31
N GLY A 270 7.22 -21.53 22.01
CA GLY A 270 6.31 -22.57 21.50
C GLY A 270 4.84 -22.28 21.82
N LEU A 271 4.46 -21.02 21.94
CA LEU A 271 3.09 -20.64 22.24
C LEU A 271 2.13 -21.01 21.09
N PRO A 272 0.87 -21.34 21.40
CA PRO A 272 -0.15 -21.53 20.37
C PRO A 272 -0.27 -20.30 19.45
N ARG A 273 -0.61 -20.53 18.17
CA ARG A 273 -0.86 -19.41 17.23
C ARG A 273 -2.00 -18.50 17.68
N SER A 274 -2.94 -19.03 18.47
CA SER A 274 -4.07 -18.27 19.02
C SER A 274 -3.70 -17.37 20.20
N THR A 275 -2.46 -17.43 20.70
CA THR A 275 -2.05 -16.64 21.87
C THR A 275 -2.26 -15.14 21.63
N TYR A 276 -2.93 -14.50 22.59
CA TYR A 276 -3.20 -13.07 22.64
C TYR A 276 -2.64 -12.50 23.95
N MET A 277 -1.88 -11.41 23.87
CA MET A 277 -1.17 -10.86 25.04
C MET A 277 -1.50 -9.39 25.31
N ASN A 278 -2.69 -8.97 24.92
CA ASN A 278 -3.26 -7.69 25.35
C ASN A 278 -4.36 -7.92 26.38
N ALA A 279 -4.70 -6.87 27.13
CA ALA A 279 -5.92 -6.88 27.94
C ALA A 279 -7.16 -6.88 27.04
N ALA A 280 -8.19 -7.64 27.42
CA ALA A 280 -9.41 -7.84 26.61
C ALA A 280 -10.22 -6.55 26.38
N TRP A 281 -10.01 -5.52 27.21
CA TRP A 281 -10.63 -4.20 27.08
C TRP A 281 -9.92 -3.28 26.08
N SER A 282 -8.85 -3.74 25.43
CA SER A 282 -8.16 -2.93 24.42
C SER A 282 -9.11 -2.61 23.28
N ASP A 283 -9.10 -1.37 22.81
CA ASP A 283 -10.02 -0.85 21.82
C ASP A 283 -9.32 0.20 20.94
N THR A 284 -9.52 0.09 19.64
CA THR A 284 -8.96 1.03 18.66
C THR A 284 -10.03 1.34 17.62
N ALA A 285 -10.41 2.62 17.51
CA ALA A 285 -11.30 3.11 16.47
C ALA A 285 -10.53 3.99 15.50
N ILE A 286 -10.61 3.66 14.20
CA ILE A 286 -9.95 4.38 13.12
C ILE A 286 -11.00 4.77 12.09
N ALA A 287 -11.20 6.07 11.88
CA ALA A 287 -12.12 6.59 10.89
C ALA A 287 -11.42 7.53 9.92
N SER A 288 -11.68 7.37 8.64
CA SER A 288 -11.21 8.30 7.60
C SER A 288 -12.34 8.72 6.67
N THR A 289 -12.32 9.98 6.25
CA THR A 289 -13.26 10.51 5.25
C THR A 289 -12.49 11.33 4.23
N THR A 290 -12.58 10.97 2.95
CA THR A 290 -11.92 11.66 1.84
C THR A 290 -12.95 12.23 0.88
N ALA A 291 -12.95 13.55 0.70
CA ALA A 291 -13.65 14.23 -0.39
C ALA A 291 -12.72 14.35 -1.60
N ILE A 292 -13.28 14.22 -2.79
CA ILE A 292 -12.52 14.11 -4.03
C ILE A 292 -13.21 14.96 -5.10
N VAL A 293 -12.41 15.72 -5.84
CA VAL A 293 -12.85 16.42 -7.06
C VAL A 293 -11.78 16.22 -8.12
N ASP A 294 -12.17 15.81 -9.31
CA ASP A 294 -11.25 15.70 -10.45
C ASP A 294 -11.91 16.22 -11.75
N LEU A 295 -11.08 16.74 -12.62
CA LEU A 295 -11.44 17.25 -13.93
C LEU A 295 -10.49 16.68 -14.98
N ASP A 296 -11.05 15.99 -15.96
CA ASP A 296 -10.34 15.51 -17.13
C ASP A 296 -10.79 16.34 -18.35
N HIS A 297 -9.85 16.98 -19.05
CA HIS A 297 -10.13 17.79 -20.25
C HIS A 297 -9.19 17.43 -21.39
N ARG A 298 -9.75 17.16 -22.57
CA ARG A 298 -9.02 16.98 -23.83
C ARG A 298 -9.13 18.25 -24.67
N PHE A 299 -8.00 18.93 -24.89
CA PHE A 299 -7.95 20.08 -25.79
C PHE A 299 -8.12 19.67 -27.26
N ASN A 300 -7.52 18.53 -27.61
CA ASN A 300 -7.57 17.89 -28.92
C ASN A 300 -7.14 16.42 -28.79
N ASP A 301 -6.87 15.73 -29.88
CA ASP A 301 -6.49 14.31 -29.88
C ASP A 301 -5.09 14.07 -29.28
N ASP A 302 -4.23 15.08 -29.23
CA ASP A 302 -2.87 15.00 -28.75
C ASP A 302 -2.70 15.46 -27.31
N TRP A 303 -3.53 16.41 -26.82
CA TRP A 303 -3.31 17.08 -25.54
C TRP A 303 -4.49 16.88 -24.58
N LYS A 304 -4.16 16.44 -23.38
CA LYS A 304 -5.10 16.30 -22.28
C LYS A 304 -4.55 16.88 -20.98
N LEU A 305 -5.45 17.47 -20.19
CA LEU A 305 -5.19 17.98 -18.85
C LEU A 305 -6.03 17.18 -17.86
N ARG A 306 -5.41 16.76 -16.79
CA ARG A 306 -6.08 16.26 -15.61
C ARG A 306 -5.75 17.14 -14.41
N VAL A 307 -6.77 17.51 -13.64
CA VAL A 307 -6.63 18.24 -12.37
C VAL A 307 -7.40 17.45 -11.32
N ALA A 308 -6.79 17.20 -10.17
CA ALA A 308 -7.42 16.49 -9.09
C ALA A 308 -7.13 17.17 -7.74
N PHE A 309 -8.13 17.17 -6.87
CA PHE A 309 -8.02 17.63 -5.49
C PHE A 309 -8.64 16.60 -4.56
N SER A 310 -8.00 16.37 -3.43
CA SER A 310 -8.55 15.55 -2.36
C SER A 310 -8.32 16.17 -0.99
N ARG A 311 -9.29 15.95 -0.09
CA ARG A 311 -9.19 16.31 1.32
C ARG A 311 -9.59 15.12 2.16
N MET A 312 -8.65 14.59 2.91
CA MET A 312 -8.84 13.48 3.85
C MET A 312 -8.83 14.00 5.29
N ARG A 313 -9.74 13.50 6.09
CA ARG A 313 -9.74 13.67 7.55
C ARG A 313 -9.68 12.31 8.20
N GLU A 314 -8.85 12.23 9.23
CA GLU A 314 -8.67 11.03 10.06
C GLU A 314 -9.00 11.36 11.49
N ASP A 315 -9.68 10.44 12.17
CA ASP A 315 -10.00 10.50 13.60
C ASP A 315 -9.74 9.13 14.21
N ASN A 316 -8.65 8.98 14.95
CA ASN A 316 -8.15 7.71 15.43
C ASN A 316 -8.04 7.74 16.95
N HIS A 317 -8.75 6.84 17.61
CA HIS A 317 -8.69 6.62 19.05
C HIS A 317 -8.05 5.26 19.33
N ASP A 318 -7.16 5.23 20.29
CA ASP A 318 -6.55 4.00 20.78
C ASP A 318 -6.56 3.94 22.30
N LEU A 319 -6.97 2.81 22.84
CA LEU A 319 -6.82 2.42 24.21
C LEU A 319 -6.32 1.00 24.25
N SER A 320 -5.09 0.78 24.60
CA SER A 320 -4.52 -0.55 24.63
C SER A 320 -3.84 -0.87 25.95
N GLY A 321 -3.97 -2.12 26.36
CA GLY A 321 -3.16 -2.73 27.43
C GLY A 321 -2.36 -3.87 26.81
N SER A 322 -1.06 -3.70 26.59
CA SER A 322 -0.22 -4.68 25.93
C SER A 322 0.94 -5.16 26.81
N ALA A 323 1.23 -6.44 26.78
CA ALA A 323 2.36 -7.03 27.47
C ALA A 323 3.58 -7.07 26.55
N PHE A 324 4.70 -6.50 27.01
CA PHE A 324 5.92 -6.39 26.25
C PHE A 324 7.14 -6.68 27.15
N GLY A 325 8.07 -7.52 26.70
CA GLY A 325 9.28 -7.88 27.44
C GLY A 325 9.70 -9.32 27.20
N ALA A 326 11.01 -9.59 27.38
CA ALA A 326 11.56 -10.94 27.23
C ALA A 326 11.19 -11.82 28.44
N VAL A 327 11.04 -13.12 28.19
CA VAL A 327 10.65 -14.10 29.22
C VAL A 327 11.90 -14.70 29.88
N ASP A 328 11.94 -14.68 31.19
CA ASP A 328 12.95 -15.40 31.96
C ASP A 328 12.64 -16.90 32.00
N ARG A 329 13.61 -17.71 31.65
CA ARG A 329 13.44 -19.18 31.50
C ARG A 329 13.18 -19.91 32.81
N ALA A 330 13.67 -19.38 33.91
CA ALA A 330 13.51 -20.04 35.23
C ALA A 330 12.13 -19.79 35.84
N THR A 331 11.56 -18.61 35.57
CA THR A 331 10.29 -18.20 36.18
C THR A 331 9.12 -18.22 35.19
N ASN A 332 9.38 -18.33 33.88
CA ASN A 332 8.42 -18.14 32.78
C ASN A 332 7.69 -16.78 32.85
N ARG A 333 8.29 -15.77 33.47
CA ARG A 333 7.74 -14.40 33.60
C ARG A 333 8.71 -13.39 32.96
N GLY A 334 8.20 -12.18 32.71
CA GLY A 334 9.08 -11.12 32.19
C GLY A 334 8.34 -10.03 31.44
N PRO A 335 7.43 -10.33 30.46
CA PRO A 335 6.65 -9.30 29.83
C PRO A 335 5.88 -8.46 30.85
N SER A 336 5.88 -7.15 30.64
CA SER A 336 5.19 -6.22 31.52
C SER A 336 4.01 -5.58 30.78
N LEU A 337 2.83 -5.71 31.36
CA LEU A 337 1.61 -5.09 30.84
C LEU A 337 1.63 -3.59 31.14
N SER A 338 1.44 -2.79 30.12
CA SER A 338 1.28 -1.33 30.24
C SER A 338 0.06 -0.89 29.45
N SER A 339 -0.59 0.20 29.90
CA SER A 339 -1.70 0.78 29.16
C SER A 339 -1.27 2.07 28.46
N PHE A 340 -1.74 2.19 27.24
CA PHE A 340 -1.51 3.32 26.35
C PHE A 340 -2.86 3.85 25.87
N ARG A 341 -3.03 5.17 25.92
CA ARG A 341 -4.16 5.85 25.29
C ARG A 341 -3.62 6.88 24.30
N ALA A 342 -4.18 6.94 23.12
CA ALA A 342 -3.85 7.97 22.14
C ALA A 342 -5.12 8.44 21.43
N HIS A 343 -5.07 9.68 20.98
CA HIS A 343 -6.04 10.25 20.05
C HIS A 343 -5.27 11.03 18.99
N LEU A 344 -5.57 10.78 17.74
CA LEU A 344 -4.95 11.46 16.60
C LEU A 344 -6.05 12.00 15.69
N LEU A 345 -6.04 13.32 15.52
CA LEU A 345 -6.81 14.02 14.49
C LEU A 345 -5.87 14.41 13.36
N GLY A 346 -6.18 13.96 12.15
CA GLY A 346 -5.38 14.22 10.96
C GLY A 346 -6.20 14.94 9.89
N GLU A 347 -5.58 15.86 9.19
CA GLU A 347 -6.10 16.43 7.95
C GLU A 347 -5.02 16.38 6.88
N GLN A 348 -5.34 15.85 5.71
CA GLN A 348 -4.47 15.89 4.55
C GLN A 348 -5.21 16.46 3.37
N LYS A 349 -4.60 17.43 2.69
CA LYS A 349 -5.06 18.02 1.43
C LYS A 349 -4.02 17.73 0.38
N ALA A 350 -4.46 17.36 -0.82
CA ALA A 350 -3.56 17.16 -1.94
C ALA A 350 -4.19 17.67 -3.23
N ALA A 351 -3.39 18.30 -4.06
CA ALA A 351 -3.76 18.77 -5.38
C ALA A 351 -2.72 18.29 -6.40
N ASP A 352 -3.18 17.93 -7.59
CA ASP A 352 -2.35 17.48 -8.69
C ASP A 352 -2.90 18.00 -10.00
N ALA A 353 -2.04 18.54 -10.85
CA ALA A 353 -2.35 18.93 -12.22
C ALA A 353 -1.32 18.31 -13.15
N THR A 354 -1.77 17.60 -14.17
CA THR A 354 -0.92 16.93 -15.15
C THR A 354 -1.41 17.25 -16.57
N LEU A 355 -0.54 17.85 -17.36
CA LEU A 355 -0.71 18.09 -18.80
C LEU A 355 0.13 17.07 -19.57
N GLU A 356 -0.53 16.25 -20.35
CA GLU A 356 0.11 15.26 -21.21
C GLU A 356 -0.21 15.57 -22.68
N GLY A 357 0.79 15.45 -23.53
CA GLY A 357 0.55 15.66 -24.94
C GLY A 357 1.69 15.23 -25.82
N GLY A 358 1.49 15.41 -27.13
CA GLY A 358 2.49 15.12 -28.14
C GLY A 358 2.61 16.24 -29.15
N PHE A 359 3.79 16.36 -29.74
CA PHE A 359 4.06 17.27 -30.84
C PHE A 359 4.91 16.60 -31.92
N HIS A 360 4.84 17.09 -33.13
CA HIS A 360 5.64 16.58 -34.24
C HIS A 360 6.84 17.50 -34.52
N ALA A 361 8.03 16.91 -34.49
CA ALA A 361 9.27 17.56 -34.91
C ALA A 361 10.20 16.52 -35.54
N PHE A 362 11.06 16.96 -36.45
CA PHE A 362 12.04 16.08 -37.14
C PHE A 362 11.40 14.85 -37.80
N GLY A 363 10.16 15.02 -38.31
CA GLY A 363 9.39 13.94 -38.94
C GLY A 363 8.85 12.88 -38.01
N ARG A 364 8.88 13.09 -36.69
CA ARG A 364 8.44 12.12 -35.64
C ARG A 364 7.57 12.80 -34.61
N ARG A 365 6.77 11.97 -33.93
CA ARG A 365 6.00 12.35 -32.72
C ARG A 365 6.89 12.27 -31.49
N HIS A 366 6.83 13.28 -30.65
CA HIS A 366 7.47 13.36 -29.33
C HIS A 366 6.40 13.57 -28.28
N ASP A 367 6.54 12.95 -27.10
CA ASP A 367 5.55 13.06 -26.03
C ASP A 367 6.10 13.92 -24.89
N VAL A 368 5.25 14.74 -24.32
CA VAL A 368 5.54 15.65 -23.20
C VAL A 368 4.59 15.34 -22.06
N LEU A 369 5.13 15.30 -20.86
CA LEU A 369 4.39 15.28 -19.61
C LEU A 369 4.89 16.45 -18.76
N LEU A 370 3.98 17.34 -18.34
CA LEU A 370 4.23 18.42 -17.40
C LEU A 370 3.26 18.31 -16.24
N GLY A 371 3.68 18.65 -15.04
CA GLY A 371 2.77 18.64 -13.91
C GLY A 371 3.23 19.47 -12.74
N ALA A 372 2.27 19.74 -11.88
CA ALA A 372 2.44 20.38 -10.60
C ALA A 372 1.65 19.62 -9.53
N ASN A 373 2.21 19.48 -8.37
CA ASN A 373 1.46 18.96 -7.24
C ASN A 373 1.80 19.68 -5.94
N TRP A 374 0.86 19.59 -5.03
CA TRP A 374 0.96 20.10 -3.68
C TRP A 374 0.26 19.17 -2.70
N MET A 375 0.83 19.00 -1.53
CA MET A 375 0.27 18.23 -0.44
C MET A 375 0.59 18.93 0.88
N GLN A 376 -0.42 19.06 1.73
CA GLN A 376 -0.29 19.49 3.12
C GLN A 376 -0.91 18.41 4.02
N ARG A 377 -0.20 18.07 5.09
CA ARG A 377 -0.70 17.19 6.12
C ARG A 377 -0.45 17.81 7.49
N ASP A 378 -1.53 17.97 8.24
CA ASP A 378 -1.52 18.43 9.62
C ASP A 378 -2.07 17.34 10.52
N TYR A 379 -1.50 17.16 11.69
CA TYR A 379 -2.10 16.31 12.72
C TYR A 379 -1.88 16.85 14.12
N ASP A 380 -2.88 16.60 14.95
CA ASP A 380 -2.94 16.83 16.38
C ASP A 380 -2.99 15.48 17.08
N SER A 381 -1.97 15.15 17.87
CA SER A 381 -1.84 13.85 18.51
C SER A 381 -1.63 14.01 20.02
N THR A 382 -2.52 13.44 20.80
CA THR A 382 -2.36 13.29 22.24
C THR A 382 -2.06 11.85 22.59
N SER A 383 -1.16 11.62 23.54
CA SER A 383 -0.92 10.28 24.08
C SER A 383 -0.57 10.28 25.54
N GLN A 384 -0.92 9.20 26.23
CA GLN A 384 -0.67 9.00 27.63
C GLN A 384 -0.36 7.54 27.93
N LEU A 385 0.69 7.30 28.71
CA LEU A 385 1.06 5.98 29.21
C LEU A 385 0.59 5.83 30.66
N TYR A 386 0.05 4.66 30.97
CA TYR A 386 -0.35 4.30 32.31
C TYR A 386 0.38 3.03 32.75
N THR A 387 0.72 2.93 34.01
CA THR A 387 1.31 1.73 34.62
C THR A 387 0.20 0.90 35.26
N ILE A 388 0.15 -0.37 34.97
CA ILE A 388 -0.79 -1.32 35.56
C ILE A 388 -0.15 -1.95 36.81
N ALA A 389 -0.93 -2.16 37.87
CA ALA A 389 -0.44 -2.83 39.06
C ALA A 389 -0.10 -4.31 38.79
N ASN A 390 1.01 -4.81 39.33
CA ASN A 390 1.50 -6.17 39.12
C ASN A 390 1.62 -6.58 37.63
N PRO A 391 2.32 -5.76 36.84
CA PRO A 391 2.23 -5.88 35.39
C PRO A 391 2.99 -7.07 34.80
N VAL A 392 3.89 -7.72 35.58
CA VAL A 392 4.76 -8.80 35.06
C VAL A 392 3.96 -10.10 34.93
N VAL A 393 3.85 -10.57 33.70
CA VAL A 393 3.00 -11.70 33.33
C VAL A 393 3.80 -12.93 32.91
N ASN A 394 3.14 -14.09 32.98
CA ASN A 394 3.60 -15.35 32.44
C ASN A 394 2.81 -15.62 31.15
N PRO A 395 3.43 -15.69 29.95
CA PRO A 395 2.72 -15.88 28.68
C PRO A 395 1.92 -17.20 28.62
N TYR A 396 2.33 -18.23 29.33
CA TYR A 396 1.63 -19.53 29.33
C TYR A 396 0.33 -19.55 30.14
N THR A 397 0.18 -18.59 31.06
CA THR A 397 -1.00 -18.49 31.95
C THR A 397 -1.66 -17.13 31.89
N PHE A 398 -1.29 -16.32 30.90
CA PHE A 398 -1.87 -14.98 30.69
C PHE A 398 -3.35 -15.08 30.36
N ASN A 399 -4.18 -14.43 31.17
CA ASN A 399 -5.61 -14.32 30.92
C ASN A 399 -5.93 -12.84 30.60
N PRO A 400 -6.39 -12.51 29.39
CA PRO A 400 -6.69 -11.13 28.98
C PRO A 400 -7.73 -10.41 29.85
N TYR A 401 -8.58 -11.16 30.55
CA TYR A 401 -9.71 -10.64 31.34
C TYR A 401 -9.36 -10.31 32.80
N ASP A 402 -8.15 -10.64 33.24
CA ASP A 402 -7.74 -10.45 34.65
C ASP A 402 -7.33 -9.01 35.00
N TYR A 403 -7.33 -8.11 34.01
CA TYR A 403 -6.81 -6.74 34.15
C TYR A 403 -7.92 -5.72 34.13
N ALA A 404 -7.89 -4.77 35.10
CA ALA A 404 -8.89 -3.70 35.18
C ALA A 404 -8.74 -2.69 34.03
N VAL A 405 -9.88 -2.21 33.53
CA VAL A 405 -9.97 -1.25 32.41
C VAL A 405 -9.39 0.12 32.73
N ALA A 406 -9.50 0.58 33.98
CA ALA A 406 -9.02 1.91 34.32
C ALA A 406 -7.65 1.83 34.98
N PRO A 407 -6.71 2.66 34.58
CA PRO A 407 -5.51 2.83 35.33
C PRO A 407 -5.86 3.49 36.67
N THR A 408 -5.87 2.75 37.74
CA THR A 408 -5.76 3.31 39.10
C THR A 408 -4.34 3.80 39.38
N ALA A 409 -3.51 3.86 38.36
CA ALA A 409 -2.09 3.92 38.41
C ALA A 409 -1.54 5.27 37.99
N ILE A 410 -0.32 5.49 38.34
CA ILE A 410 0.48 6.69 38.07
C ILE A 410 0.50 6.99 36.59
N ALA A 411 -0.23 8.03 36.16
CA ALA A 411 -0.13 8.56 34.81
C ALA A 411 1.26 9.16 34.60
N ARG A 412 1.94 8.76 33.51
CA ARG A 412 3.12 9.50 33.03
C ARG A 412 2.64 10.78 32.36
N PRO A 413 3.49 11.81 32.24
CA PRO A 413 3.11 13.04 31.54
C PRO A 413 2.51 12.74 30.18
N ALA A 414 1.37 13.32 29.88
CA ALA A 414 0.78 13.25 28.55
C ALA A 414 1.69 13.93 27.52
N THR A 415 1.68 13.44 26.30
CA THR A 415 2.22 14.19 25.15
C THR A 415 1.07 14.81 24.38
N HIS A 416 1.26 16.02 23.86
CA HIS A 416 0.33 16.67 22.96
C HIS A 416 1.15 17.31 21.85
N THR A 417 1.14 16.69 20.66
CA THR A 417 2.01 17.06 19.56
C THR A 417 1.19 17.55 18.39
N LEU A 418 1.50 18.76 17.94
CA LEU A 418 1.08 19.28 16.65
C LEU A 418 2.19 19.01 15.65
N ALA A 419 1.86 18.46 14.48
CA ALA A 419 2.83 18.28 13.42
C ALA A 419 2.24 18.70 12.08
N ALA A 420 3.09 19.30 11.26
CA ALA A 420 2.75 19.75 9.92
C ALA A 420 3.83 19.29 8.93
N ILE A 421 3.39 18.85 7.78
CA ILE A 421 4.23 18.54 6.62
C ILE A 421 3.57 19.19 5.42
N GLU A 422 4.34 19.92 4.62
CA GLU A 422 3.91 20.45 3.33
C GLU A 422 4.95 20.12 2.29
N GLN A 423 4.48 19.74 1.10
CA GLN A 423 5.33 19.46 -0.05
C GLN A 423 4.66 20.01 -1.30
N SER A 424 5.45 20.70 -2.13
CA SER A 424 5.04 21.11 -3.46
C SER A 424 6.10 20.77 -4.49
N GLY A 425 5.75 20.81 -5.78
CA GLY A 425 6.75 20.66 -6.82
C GLY A 425 6.18 20.75 -8.22
N LEU A 426 7.09 21.11 -9.11
CA LEU A 426 6.89 21.12 -10.55
C LEU A 426 7.72 20.01 -11.17
N PHE A 427 7.13 19.24 -12.05
CA PHE A 427 7.82 18.15 -12.74
C PHE A 427 7.52 18.14 -14.23
N GLY A 428 8.43 17.56 -14.99
CA GLY A 428 8.21 17.35 -16.40
C GLY A 428 9.14 16.29 -16.99
N SER A 429 8.69 15.68 -18.07
CA SER A 429 9.51 14.79 -18.88
C SER A 429 9.19 14.93 -20.36
N LEU A 430 10.21 14.78 -21.19
CA LEU A 430 10.14 14.73 -22.63
C LEU A 430 10.58 13.33 -23.07
N ARG A 431 9.74 12.63 -23.83
CA ARG A 431 10.06 11.42 -24.58
C ARG A 431 10.37 11.78 -26.01
N PHE A 432 11.63 11.86 -26.34
CA PHE A 432 12.12 12.25 -27.64
C PHE A 432 12.40 11.02 -28.52
N ALA A 433 11.68 10.87 -29.63
CA ALA A 433 11.89 9.80 -30.61
C ALA A 433 13.13 10.11 -31.45
N LEU A 434 14.26 9.44 -31.14
CA LEU A 434 15.51 9.54 -31.92
C LEU A 434 15.36 8.82 -33.26
N THR A 435 14.73 7.65 -33.23
CA THR A 435 14.28 6.88 -34.39
C THR A 435 12.86 6.39 -34.15
N ASP A 436 12.27 5.64 -35.07
CA ASP A 436 10.94 5.05 -34.86
C ASP A 436 10.93 4.00 -33.74
N THR A 437 12.09 3.44 -33.41
CA THR A 437 12.25 2.39 -32.38
C THR A 437 13.08 2.81 -31.18
N LEU A 438 13.87 3.89 -31.30
CA LEU A 438 14.75 4.36 -30.21
C LEU A 438 14.25 5.70 -29.65
N LYS A 439 14.01 5.74 -28.35
CA LYS A 439 13.47 6.89 -27.63
C LYS A 439 14.41 7.28 -26.48
N LEU A 440 14.69 8.56 -26.35
CA LEU A 440 15.36 9.16 -25.19
C LEU A 440 14.31 9.83 -24.31
N ILE A 441 14.31 9.54 -23.04
CA ILE A 441 13.44 10.19 -22.06
C ILE A 441 14.33 11.00 -21.13
N ALA A 442 14.03 12.28 -20.98
CA ALA A 442 14.70 13.16 -20.04
C ALA A 442 13.66 13.95 -19.26
N GLY A 443 13.85 14.06 -17.96
CA GLY A 443 12.92 14.76 -17.09
C GLY A 443 13.55 15.13 -15.77
N GLY A 444 12.79 15.85 -14.98
CA GLY A 444 13.18 16.22 -13.63
C GLY A 444 12.04 16.89 -12.88
N ARG A 445 12.26 17.03 -11.61
CA ARG A 445 11.35 17.69 -10.68
C ARG A 445 12.12 18.66 -9.80
N VAL A 446 11.51 19.81 -9.54
CA VAL A 446 11.94 20.72 -8.48
C VAL A 446 10.90 20.67 -7.38
N SER A 447 11.33 20.43 -6.15
CA SER A 447 10.46 20.25 -5.00
C SER A 447 10.83 21.20 -3.86
N ASP A 448 9.80 21.70 -3.19
CA ASP A 448 9.91 22.32 -1.88
C ASP A 448 9.27 21.41 -0.84
N TRP A 449 9.87 21.38 0.37
CA TRP A 449 9.41 20.53 1.45
C TRP A 449 9.54 21.26 2.77
N LYS A 450 8.48 21.25 3.60
CA LYS A 450 8.43 21.89 4.91
C LYS A 450 7.94 20.92 5.95
N SER A 451 8.47 21.02 7.17
CA SER A 451 7.97 20.27 8.30
C SER A 451 8.24 20.95 9.64
N SER A 452 7.37 20.66 10.61
CA SER A 452 7.58 21.02 12.01
C SER A 452 6.84 20.05 12.91
N THR A 453 7.33 19.90 14.15
CA THR A 453 6.58 19.27 15.24
C THR A 453 6.72 20.13 16.49
N PHE A 454 5.60 20.41 17.15
CA PHE A 454 5.55 21.20 18.37
C PHE A 454 4.83 20.43 19.47
N ASN A 455 5.45 20.32 20.64
CA ASN A 455 4.84 19.66 21.80
C ASN A 455 4.24 20.72 22.73
N LEU A 456 2.91 20.72 22.85
CA LEU A 456 2.14 21.68 23.67
C LEU A 456 2.35 21.44 25.17
N VAL A 457 2.70 20.26 25.64
CA VAL A 457 2.94 19.95 27.04
C VAL A 457 4.27 20.53 27.50
N THR A 458 5.30 20.36 26.71
CA THR A 458 6.65 20.88 27.01
C THR A 458 6.84 22.30 26.51
N ASN A 459 5.91 22.83 25.72
CA ASN A 459 6.00 24.12 25.03
C ASN A 459 7.30 24.26 24.22
N ALA A 460 7.65 23.22 23.49
CA ALA A 460 8.91 23.14 22.73
C ALA A 460 8.73 22.44 21.40
N TYR A 461 9.57 22.80 20.44
CA TYR A 461 9.66 22.07 19.18
C TYR A 461 10.34 20.71 19.38
N GLY A 462 9.75 19.65 18.85
CA GLY A 462 10.40 18.36 18.64
C GLY A 462 11.21 18.37 17.35
N THR A 463 10.65 18.97 16.29
CA THR A 463 11.35 19.35 15.06
C THR A 463 11.10 20.83 14.84
N GLN A 464 12.15 21.63 14.79
CA GLN A 464 12.06 23.06 14.45
C GLN A 464 11.39 23.22 13.06
N PRO A 465 10.68 24.32 12.81
CA PRO A 465 10.27 24.65 11.45
C PRO A 465 11.45 24.56 10.50
N TYR A 466 11.32 23.70 9.50
CA TYR A 466 12.37 23.40 8.52
C TYR A 466 11.80 23.51 7.13
N GLU A 467 12.56 24.15 6.25
CA GLU A 467 12.27 24.30 4.83
C GLU A 467 13.44 23.77 4.01
N GLN A 468 13.14 22.98 2.99
CA GLN A 468 14.06 22.51 1.96
C GLN A 468 13.50 22.98 0.62
N ASP A 469 14.11 23.99 0.03
CA ASP A 469 13.62 24.63 -1.19
C ASP A 469 14.46 24.20 -2.40
N GLY A 470 13.80 24.05 -3.54
CA GLY A 470 14.43 23.87 -4.84
C GLY A 470 15.17 22.53 -5.00
N GLU A 471 14.80 21.49 -4.27
CA GLU A 471 15.44 20.17 -4.40
C GLU A 471 15.18 19.57 -5.79
N PHE A 472 16.24 19.41 -6.58
CA PHE A 472 16.14 18.89 -7.94
C PHE A 472 16.32 17.38 -7.98
N THR A 473 15.33 16.69 -8.53
CA THR A 473 15.32 15.22 -8.69
C THR A 473 15.35 14.88 -10.18
N PRO A 474 16.48 14.42 -10.74
CA PRO A 474 16.60 14.06 -12.15
C PRO A 474 15.98 12.70 -12.47
N TYR A 475 15.56 12.57 -13.73
CA TYR A 475 15.07 11.32 -14.31
C TYR A 475 15.54 11.22 -15.77
N GLY A 476 15.93 10.01 -16.19
CA GLY A 476 16.30 9.76 -17.58
C GLY A 476 16.20 8.31 -17.97
N ALA A 477 15.91 8.03 -19.24
CA ALA A 477 15.92 6.68 -19.78
C ALA A 477 16.25 6.66 -21.27
N LEU A 478 16.89 5.58 -21.71
CA LEU A 478 17.00 5.19 -23.11
C LEU A 478 16.16 3.94 -23.31
N GLN A 479 15.30 3.95 -24.31
CA GLN A 479 14.33 2.91 -24.59
C GLN A 479 14.42 2.48 -26.03
N TRP A 480 14.48 1.17 -26.30
CA TRP A 480 14.59 0.62 -27.63
C TRP A 480 13.56 -0.50 -27.87
N ASP A 481 12.66 -0.23 -28.82
CA ASP A 481 11.66 -1.18 -29.32
C ASP A 481 12.34 -2.05 -30.40
N PHE A 482 13.09 -3.07 -29.99
CA PHE A 482 13.87 -3.89 -30.90
C PHE A 482 13.03 -4.95 -31.65
N ALA A 483 11.79 -5.19 -31.19
CA ALA A 483 10.80 -6.02 -31.86
C ALA A 483 9.38 -5.51 -31.57
N PRO A 484 8.35 -5.85 -32.37
CA PRO A 484 6.99 -5.32 -32.22
C PRO A 484 6.37 -5.52 -30.84
N ALA A 485 6.71 -6.63 -30.17
CA ALA A 485 6.18 -6.98 -28.84
C ALA A 485 7.18 -6.70 -27.71
N TRP A 486 8.42 -6.27 -27.98
CA TRP A 486 9.49 -6.21 -27.01
C TRP A 486 10.21 -4.88 -26.98
N THR A 487 10.44 -4.39 -25.79
CA THR A 487 11.18 -3.13 -25.49
C THR A 487 12.25 -3.43 -24.46
N THR A 488 13.47 -2.97 -24.69
CA THR A 488 14.51 -2.89 -23.66
C THR A 488 14.75 -1.45 -23.23
N TYR A 489 15.20 -1.25 -22.00
CA TYR A 489 15.48 0.07 -21.48
C TYR A 489 16.66 0.08 -20.50
N LEU A 490 17.26 1.25 -20.38
CA LEU A 490 18.17 1.63 -19.32
C LEU A 490 17.65 2.94 -18.72
N SER A 491 17.40 2.97 -17.40
CA SER A 491 16.87 4.15 -16.74
C SER A 491 17.68 4.55 -15.51
N TYR A 492 17.61 5.84 -15.19
CA TYR A 492 18.09 6.48 -14.00
C TYR A 492 16.95 7.26 -13.35
N ALA A 493 16.75 7.07 -12.05
CA ALA A 493 15.73 7.78 -11.27
C ALA A 493 16.28 8.12 -9.88
N GLU A 494 15.93 9.28 -9.38
CA GLU A 494 16.28 9.72 -8.02
C GLU A 494 15.05 9.99 -7.17
N ILE A 495 15.27 10.05 -5.85
CA ILE A 495 14.35 10.52 -4.83
C ILE A 495 15.17 11.09 -3.66
N PHE A 496 14.64 12.09 -2.99
CA PHE A 496 15.24 12.58 -1.74
C PHE A 496 14.32 12.29 -0.55
N ARG A 497 14.91 12.24 0.64
CA ARG A 497 14.17 12.10 1.90
C ARG A 497 14.72 13.08 2.92
N SER A 498 13.86 13.96 3.43
CA SER A 498 14.21 14.92 4.45
C SER A 498 14.74 14.25 5.74
N GLN A 499 15.71 14.87 6.38
CA GLN A 499 16.30 14.51 7.67
C GLN A 499 16.15 15.69 8.68
N ALA A 500 15.09 16.46 8.56
CA ALA A 500 14.84 17.67 9.33
C ALA A 500 14.85 17.52 10.87
N ASN A 501 14.70 16.32 11.38
CA ASN A 501 14.77 15.98 12.81
C ASN A 501 16.16 15.56 13.30
N GLN A 502 17.16 15.62 12.43
CA GLN A 502 18.57 15.31 12.71
C GLN A 502 19.38 16.60 12.58
N TYR A 503 20.23 16.89 13.55
CA TYR A 503 20.94 18.17 13.61
C TYR A 503 22.44 17.97 13.60
N THR A 504 23.16 18.84 12.91
CA THR A 504 24.62 18.94 12.94
C THR A 504 25.10 19.57 14.26
N ALA A 505 26.39 19.53 14.50
CA ALA A 505 26.98 20.22 15.67
C ALA A 505 26.83 21.76 15.63
N SER A 506 26.61 22.36 14.45
CA SER A 506 26.29 23.78 14.28
C SER A 506 24.83 24.12 14.59
N GLY A 507 23.95 23.11 14.71
CA GLY A 507 22.51 23.30 14.96
C GLY A 507 21.67 23.34 13.71
N ASP A 508 22.26 23.12 12.53
CA ASP A 508 21.54 23.05 11.27
C ASP A 508 20.97 21.66 11.08
N PRO A 509 19.76 21.51 10.51
CA PRO A 509 19.24 20.23 10.07
C PRO A 509 20.17 19.58 9.03
N LEU A 510 20.22 18.23 9.01
CA LEU A 510 21.03 17.51 8.03
C LEU A 510 20.49 17.68 6.61
N ASP A 511 21.44 17.68 5.65
CA ASP A 511 21.10 17.52 4.23
C ASP A 511 20.21 16.29 4.00
N PRO A 512 19.30 16.33 3.00
CA PRO A 512 18.46 15.19 2.68
C PRO A 512 19.27 13.94 2.32
N ALA A 513 18.76 12.77 2.74
CA ALA A 513 19.24 11.52 2.17
C ALA A 513 18.74 11.40 0.73
N THR A 514 19.61 10.96 -0.20
CA THR A 514 19.28 10.81 -1.62
C THR A 514 19.36 9.36 -2.04
N GLY A 515 18.31 8.84 -2.68
CA GLY A 515 18.24 7.50 -3.24
C GLY A 515 18.25 7.54 -4.76
N SER A 516 19.25 6.95 -5.40
CA SER A 516 19.34 6.81 -6.85
C SER A 516 19.20 5.35 -7.29
N ASN A 517 18.56 5.10 -8.42
CA ASN A 517 18.40 3.78 -9.03
C ASN A 517 18.89 3.80 -10.47
N ILE A 518 19.74 2.84 -10.82
CA ILE A 518 20.00 2.47 -12.21
C ILE A 518 19.31 1.15 -12.46
N GLU A 519 18.49 1.08 -13.51
CA GLU A 519 17.73 -0.10 -13.86
C GLU A 519 17.85 -0.39 -15.37
N ALA A 520 18.22 -1.63 -15.70
CA ALA A 520 18.18 -2.16 -17.05
C ALA A 520 17.09 -3.23 -17.13
N GLY A 521 16.20 -3.12 -18.11
CA GLY A 521 15.06 -4.02 -18.19
C GLY A 521 14.64 -4.39 -19.60
N LEU A 522 13.89 -5.49 -19.66
CA LEU A 522 13.23 -6.02 -20.84
C LEU A 522 11.75 -6.13 -20.55
N LYS A 523 10.89 -5.61 -21.45
CA LYS A 523 9.44 -5.67 -21.33
C LYS A 523 8.82 -6.20 -22.61
N GLY A 524 7.81 -7.05 -22.44
CA GLY A 524 7.05 -7.63 -23.54
C GLY A 524 5.55 -7.46 -23.35
N ALA A 525 4.85 -7.15 -24.45
CA ALA A 525 3.38 -7.23 -24.55
C ALA A 525 3.04 -8.33 -25.57
N LEU A 526 2.82 -9.53 -25.04
CA LEU A 526 2.71 -10.76 -25.83
C LEU A 526 1.25 -11.08 -26.16
N PHE A 527 1.02 -11.85 -27.21
CA PHE A 527 -0.32 -12.29 -27.65
C PHE A 527 -1.31 -11.12 -27.86
N GLY A 528 -0.81 -10.01 -28.45
CA GLY A 528 -1.62 -8.80 -28.66
C GLY A 528 -1.94 -8.04 -27.37
N GLY A 529 -1.01 -8.01 -26.41
CA GLY A 529 -1.17 -7.32 -25.12
C GLY A 529 -1.84 -8.13 -24.00
N ARG A 530 -2.27 -9.37 -24.30
CA ARG A 530 -2.95 -10.22 -23.30
C ARG A 530 -2.01 -10.77 -22.22
N LEU A 531 -0.71 -10.79 -22.45
CA LEU A 531 0.30 -11.22 -21.48
C LEU A 531 1.45 -10.23 -21.42
N ASN A 532 1.65 -9.60 -20.27
CA ASN A 532 2.78 -8.76 -19.98
C ASN A 532 3.93 -9.57 -19.38
N ALA A 533 5.14 -9.37 -19.91
CA ALA A 533 6.38 -9.95 -19.41
C ALA A 533 7.35 -8.83 -19.04
N ALA A 534 8.04 -8.96 -17.92
CA ALA A 534 9.06 -8.02 -17.49
C ALA A 534 10.24 -8.75 -16.83
N LEU A 535 11.45 -8.28 -17.13
CA LEU A 535 12.68 -8.67 -16.46
C LEU A 535 13.48 -7.40 -16.23
N ALA A 536 13.92 -7.13 -14.99
CA ALA A 536 14.70 -5.96 -14.66
C ALA A 536 15.86 -6.31 -13.72
N ALA A 537 17.03 -5.76 -14.01
CA ALA A 537 18.17 -5.71 -13.12
C ALA A 537 18.28 -4.29 -12.55
N PHE A 538 18.38 -4.14 -11.23
CA PHE A 538 18.40 -2.85 -10.57
C PHE A 538 19.55 -2.71 -9.59
N ARG A 539 19.97 -1.47 -9.37
CA ARG A 539 20.92 -1.08 -8.33
C ARG A 539 20.50 0.27 -7.75
N ILE A 540 20.06 0.24 -6.49
CA ILE A 540 19.72 1.43 -5.70
C ILE A 540 20.87 1.76 -4.78
N LEU A 541 21.24 3.03 -4.72
CA LEU A 541 22.23 3.58 -3.81
C LEU A 541 21.57 4.72 -3.03
N GLU A 542 21.48 4.59 -1.70
CA GLU A 542 21.02 5.68 -0.83
C GLU A 542 22.24 6.23 -0.08
N LYS A 543 22.46 7.54 -0.25
CA LYS A 543 23.56 8.30 0.33
C LYS A 543 23.06 9.34 1.33
N ASN A 544 23.98 10.01 1.99
CA ASN A 544 23.72 11.06 2.97
C ASN A 544 22.81 10.60 4.11
N ARG A 545 22.80 9.31 4.45
CA ARG A 545 22.03 8.83 5.59
C ARG A 545 22.63 9.38 6.88
N SER A 546 21.76 9.79 7.80
CA SER A 546 22.19 10.27 9.13
C SER A 546 22.96 9.20 9.89
N GLN A 547 24.08 9.61 10.47
CA GLN A 547 24.91 8.83 11.39
C GLN A 547 25.28 9.71 12.58
N SER A 548 25.48 9.11 13.76
CA SER A 548 25.98 9.88 14.93
C SER A 548 27.31 10.55 14.62
N ASP A 549 27.41 11.83 14.92
CA ASP A 549 28.67 12.60 14.72
C ASP A 549 29.75 12.07 15.65
N PRO A 550 30.86 11.54 15.13
CA PRO A 550 31.93 10.99 15.96
C PRO A 550 32.70 12.03 16.76
N LEU A 551 32.66 13.30 16.34
CA LEU A 551 33.35 14.41 17.02
C LEU A 551 32.49 15.08 18.06
N ASN A 552 31.16 15.05 17.89
CA ASN A 552 30.16 15.68 18.76
C ASN A 552 29.03 14.69 19.10
N PRO A 553 29.31 13.60 19.84
CA PRO A 553 28.38 12.48 19.93
C PRO A 553 27.10 12.78 20.75
N SER A 554 27.23 13.41 21.92
CA SER A 554 26.10 13.75 22.81
C SER A 554 26.60 14.36 24.12
N PRO A 555 25.93 15.37 24.69
CA PRO A 555 24.77 16.09 24.13
C PRO A 555 25.19 17.01 22.98
N CYS A 556 24.35 17.10 21.97
CA CYS A 556 24.53 18.01 20.84
C CYS A 556 24.12 19.43 21.25
N ILE A 557 25.05 20.35 21.33
CA ILE A 557 24.80 21.74 21.74
C ILE A 557 23.94 22.45 20.68
N GLY A 558 24.09 22.12 19.42
CA GLY A 558 23.30 22.68 18.33
C GLY A 558 21.88 22.10 18.22
N SER A 559 21.60 20.95 18.82
CA SER A 559 20.28 20.33 18.72
C SER A 559 19.29 21.00 19.66
N PRO A 560 18.09 21.41 19.20
CA PRO A 560 17.04 21.96 20.04
C PRO A 560 16.58 21.02 21.16
N THR A 561 16.75 19.71 20.98
CA THR A 561 16.35 18.67 21.93
C THR A 561 17.48 18.18 22.83
N GLY A 562 18.72 18.66 22.63
CA GLY A 562 19.90 18.22 23.38
C GLY A 562 20.29 16.74 23.12
N GLY A 563 19.81 16.13 22.06
CA GLY A 563 20.12 14.75 21.66
C GLY A 563 21.54 14.57 21.09
N ALA A 564 21.75 13.54 20.29
CA ALA A 564 23.02 13.34 19.55
C ALA A 564 23.14 14.32 18.37
N CYS A 565 24.34 14.74 18.05
CA CYS A 565 24.65 15.35 16.76
C CYS A 565 24.80 14.28 15.68
N PHE A 566 24.56 14.69 14.44
CA PHE A 566 24.58 13.80 13.28
C PHE A 566 25.42 14.35 12.12
N VAL A 567 25.87 13.46 11.26
CA VAL A 567 26.49 13.76 9.96
C VAL A 567 25.79 12.98 8.84
N ALA A 568 25.71 13.56 7.66
CA ALA A 568 25.07 12.95 6.48
C ALA A 568 26.09 12.12 5.68
N GLU A 569 26.62 11.05 6.27
CA GLU A 569 27.71 10.26 5.66
C GLU A 569 27.36 8.79 5.41
N GLY A 570 26.23 8.30 5.90
CA GLY A 570 25.83 6.90 5.74
C GLY A 570 25.51 6.56 4.28
N GLU A 571 25.88 5.35 3.87
CA GLU A 571 25.62 4.86 2.53
C GLU A 571 25.17 3.40 2.56
N VAL A 572 24.08 3.10 1.82
CA VAL A 572 23.55 1.74 1.68
C VAL A 572 23.25 1.43 0.22
N ARG A 573 23.35 0.16 -0.14
CA ARG A 573 23.06 -0.34 -1.47
C ARG A 573 22.02 -1.45 -1.42
N SER A 574 21.11 -1.43 -2.38
CA SER A 574 20.26 -2.57 -2.75
C SER A 574 20.46 -2.89 -4.22
N GLN A 575 20.58 -4.16 -4.57
CA GLN A 575 20.70 -4.61 -5.96
C GLN A 575 20.03 -5.95 -6.14
N GLY A 576 19.52 -6.21 -7.35
CA GLY A 576 18.81 -7.45 -7.58
C GLY A 576 18.25 -7.61 -8.98
N LEU A 577 17.36 -8.60 -9.09
CA LEU A 577 16.63 -8.95 -10.30
C LEU A 577 15.16 -9.13 -9.96
N ASP A 578 14.28 -8.57 -10.77
CA ASP A 578 12.84 -8.80 -10.77
C ASP A 578 12.42 -9.44 -12.09
N ALA A 579 11.65 -10.52 -12.03
CA ALA A 579 11.03 -11.15 -13.20
C ALA A 579 9.52 -11.28 -12.95
N GLU A 580 8.70 -10.94 -13.95
CA GLU A 580 7.24 -10.96 -13.82
C GLU A 580 6.57 -11.37 -15.13
N LEU A 581 5.54 -12.23 -15.03
CA LEU A 581 4.61 -12.59 -16.10
C LEU A 581 3.19 -12.38 -15.56
N THR A 582 2.38 -11.56 -16.24
CA THR A 582 1.00 -11.28 -15.79
C THR A 582 0.07 -11.14 -16.96
N GLY A 583 -1.02 -11.94 -16.99
CA GLY A 583 -2.02 -11.92 -18.05
C GLY A 583 -2.50 -13.30 -18.46
N GLN A 584 -3.10 -13.37 -19.62
CA GLN A 584 -3.65 -14.60 -20.20
C GLN A 584 -2.56 -15.38 -20.94
N LEU A 585 -2.16 -16.52 -20.37
CA LEU A 585 -1.16 -17.43 -20.96
C LEU A 585 -1.75 -18.28 -22.08
N ALA A 586 -3.01 -18.70 -21.94
CA ALA A 586 -3.78 -19.45 -22.93
C ALA A 586 -5.28 -19.09 -22.77
N PRO A 587 -6.15 -19.40 -23.73
CA PRO A 587 -7.57 -19.14 -23.61
C PRO A 587 -8.16 -19.68 -22.28
N GLY A 588 -8.69 -18.76 -21.46
CA GLY A 588 -9.24 -19.06 -20.15
C GLY A 588 -8.22 -19.33 -19.04
N LEU A 589 -6.91 -19.28 -19.32
CA LEU A 589 -5.83 -19.48 -18.34
C LEU A 589 -5.12 -18.15 -18.08
N ASP A 590 -5.42 -17.52 -16.95
CA ASP A 590 -4.75 -16.35 -16.44
C ASP A 590 -3.61 -16.73 -15.50
N LEU A 591 -2.47 -16.06 -15.61
CA LEU A 591 -1.27 -16.26 -14.81
C LEU A 591 -0.79 -14.94 -14.21
N SER A 592 -0.38 -14.98 -12.95
CA SER A 592 0.49 -13.99 -12.35
C SER A 592 1.66 -14.70 -11.69
N ALA A 593 2.86 -14.53 -12.21
CA ALA A 593 4.07 -15.16 -11.71
C ALA A 593 5.16 -14.12 -11.55
N GLY A 594 5.71 -14.01 -10.36
CA GLY A 594 6.77 -13.09 -10.03
C GLY A 594 7.88 -13.72 -9.22
N TYR A 595 9.10 -13.34 -9.52
CA TYR A 595 10.29 -13.72 -8.77
C TYR A 595 11.18 -12.51 -8.56
N THR A 596 11.69 -12.36 -7.34
CA THR A 596 12.65 -11.33 -6.97
C THR A 596 13.86 -11.97 -6.29
N TRP A 597 15.04 -11.61 -6.75
CA TRP A 597 16.29 -11.76 -6.02
C TRP A 597 16.77 -10.40 -5.59
N ASN A 598 16.99 -10.19 -4.27
CA ASN A 598 17.41 -8.91 -3.72
C ASN A 598 18.55 -9.08 -2.70
N GLN A 599 19.53 -8.22 -2.76
CA GLN A 599 20.62 -8.13 -1.81
C GLN A 599 20.84 -6.69 -1.36
N THR A 600 20.76 -6.46 -0.06
CA THR A 600 21.01 -5.15 0.55
C THR A 600 22.32 -5.16 1.33
N LYS A 601 23.00 -4.01 1.44
CA LYS A 601 24.28 -3.88 2.14
C LYS A 601 24.50 -2.47 2.67
N TYR A 602 24.96 -2.34 3.91
CA TYR A 602 25.58 -1.11 4.40
C TYR A 602 26.96 -0.98 3.77
N LEU A 603 27.20 0.09 3.03
CA LEU A 603 28.51 0.39 2.43
C LEU A 603 29.34 1.25 3.36
N ARG A 604 28.71 2.22 4.03
CA ARG A 604 29.33 3.07 5.04
C ARG A 604 28.35 3.22 6.21
N ASP A 605 28.80 2.81 7.38
CA ASP A 605 28.10 2.97 8.65
C ASP A 605 29.13 3.10 9.77
N ARG A 606 29.08 4.23 10.52
CA ARG A 606 30.13 4.59 11.48
C ARG A 606 29.55 4.64 12.90
N THR A 607 30.40 4.33 13.86
CA THR A 607 30.12 4.57 15.28
C THR A 607 30.39 6.03 15.65
N ALA A 608 29.94 6.47 16.83
CA ALA A 608 30.27 7.79 17.36
C ALA A 608 31.79 8.04 17.46
N ALA A 609 32.62 7.00 17.53
CA ALA A 609 34.09 7.10 17.50
C ALA A 609 34.68 7.17 16.08
N GLY A 610 33.81 7.24 15.02
CA GLY A 610 34.27 7.28 13.62
C GLY A 610 34.76 5.94 13.05
N LEU A 611 34.71 4.86 13.85
CA LEU A 611 35.11 3.51 13.41
C LEU A 611 33.96 2.84 12.63
N PRO A 612 34.26 1.86 11.77
CA PRO A 612 33.23 1.03 11.16
C PRO A 612 32.32 0.42 12.23
N SER A 613 30.98 0.59 12.06
CA SER A 613 30.03 -0.06 12.95
C SER A 613 29.92 -1.55 12.68
N ALA A 614 29.25 -2.29 13.57
CA ALA A 614 28.96 -3.70 13.34
C ALA A 614 28.05 -3.93 12.13
N ASN A 615 27.34 -2.90 11.65
CA ASN A 615 26.48 -2.99 10.47
C ASN A 615 27.26 -2.82 9.16
N GLU A 616 28.41 -2.14 9.16
CA GLU A 616 29.19 -1.92 7.94
C GLU A 616 29.54 -3.26 7.28
N ASN A 617 29.25 -3.37 6.00
CA ASN A 617 29.31 -4.60 5.21
C ASN A 617 28.25 -5.67 5.49
N GLN A 618 27.33 -5.46 6.44
CA GLN A 618 26.20 -6.35 6.70
C GLN A 618 24.97 -5.97 5.84
N PRO A 619 23.96 -6.86 5.73
CA PRO A 619 22.71 -6.53 5.07
C PRO A 619 21.96 -5.38 5.76
N LEU A 620 21.41 -4.41 4.98
CA LEU A 620 20.55 -3.36 5.50
C LEU A 620 19.21 -3.92 6.00
N SER A 621 18.59 -4.79 5.22
CA SER A 621 17.29 -5.36 5.50
C SER A 621 17.40 -6.88 5.58
N THR A 622 17.35 -7.40 6.80
CA THR A 622 17.48 -8.83 7.08
C THR A 622 16.12 -9.53 7.18
N PHE A 623 15.06 -8.75 7.34
CA PHE A 623 13.67 -9.23 7.37
C PHE A 623 13.02 -9.27 5.97
N THR A 624 13.61 -8.62 4.97
CA THR A 624 13.22 -8.83 3.58
C THR A 624 13.99 -10.03 3.02
N PRO A 625 13.30 -11.06 2.47
CA PRO A 625 13.94 -12.27 2.00
C PRO A 625 14.81 -12.01 0.77
N ARG A 626 15.91 -12.76 0.65
CA ARG A 626 16.81 -12.67 -0.50
C ARG A 626 16.19 -13.20 -1.79
N HIS A 627 15.32 -14.21 -1.67
CA HIS A 627 14.55 -14.80 -2.75
C HIS A 627 13.08 -14.78 -2.39
N LEU A 628 12.27 -14.28 -3.29
CA LEU A 628 10.84 -14.14 -3.13
C LEU A 628 10.13 -14.59 -4.42
N ALA A 629 9.17 -15.51 -4.30
CA ALA A 629 8.34 -15.96 -5.41
C ALA A 629 6.86 -15.79 -5.08
N ARG A 630 6.08 -15.31 -6.06
CA ARG A 630 4.64 -15.11 -6.00
C ARG A 630 4.04 -15.65 -7.28
N ILE A 631 3.30 -16.73 -7.20
CA ILE A 631 2.73 -17.40 -8.37
C ILE A 631 1.27 -17.69 -8.09
N TRP A 632 0.41 -17.33 -9.04
CA TRP A 632 -1.01 -17.68 -9.03
C TRP A 632 -1.49 -17.89 -10.46
N ALA A 633 -2.23 -18.98 -10.68
CA ALA A 633 -2.90 -19.26 -11.94
C ALA A 633 -4.40 -19.47 -11.71
N SER A 634 -5.23 -18.99 -12.62
CA SER A 634 -6.69 -19.17 -12.62
C SER A 634 -7.12 -19.69 -13.97
N TRP A 635 -7.85 -20.80 -14.01
CA TRP A 635 -8.31 -21.42 -15.22
C TRP A 635 -9.83 -21.48 -15.27
N ARG A 636 -10.39 -20.92 -16.34
CA ARG A 636 -11.81 -20.90 -16.67
C ARG A 636 -12.00 -21.54 -18.04
N PRO A 637 -12.22 -22.88 -18.13
CA PRO A 637 -12.41 -23.55 -19.40
C PRO A 637 -13.58 -22.95 -20.16
N SER A 638 -13.42 -22.75 -21.47
CA SER A 638 -14.50 -22.25 -22.32
C SER A 638 -15.73 -23.16 -22.25
N GLY A 639 -16.91 -22.59 -22.07
CA GLY A 639 -18.17 -23.35 -21.94
C GLY A 639 -18.37 -24.03 -20.58
N SER A 640 -17.42 -23.98 -19.65
CA SER A 640 -17.55 -24.56 -18.32
C SER A 640 -18.20 -23.59 -17.34
N ALA A 641 -19.04 -24.11 -16.44
CA ALA A 641 -19.51 -23.38 -15.27
C ALA A 641 -18.46 -23.34 -14.15
N TRP A 642 -17.45 -24.21 -14.20
CA TRP A 642 -16.40 -24.29 -13.20
C TRP A 642 -15.19 -23.41 -13.52
N SER A 643 -14.59 -22.87 -12.50
CA SER A 643 -13.27 -22.26 -12.55
C SER A 643 -12.42 -22.78 -11.40
N VAL A 644 -11.11 -22.93 -11.62
CA VAL A 644 -10.17 -23.36 -10.61
C VAL A 644 -8.98 -22.45 -10.60
N GLY A 645 -8.41 -22.19 -9.43
CA GLY A 645 -7.20 -21.40 -9.30
C GLY A 645 -6.31 -21.95 -8.19
N GLY A 646 -5.04 -21.62 -8.25
CA GLY A 646 -4.11 -21.97 -7.19
C GLY A 646 -2.77 -21.25 -7.35
N GLY A 647 -2.06 -21.16 -6.24
CA GLY A 647 -0.79 -20.47 -6.24
C GLY A 647 0.05 -20.75 -5.02
N VAL A 648 1.25 -20.20 -5.04
CA VAL A 648 2.24 -20.31 -3.97
C VAL A 648 2.94 -18.98 -3.73
N ASN A 649 3.06 -18.62 -2.46
CA ASN A 649 3.92 -17.57 -1.96
C ASN A 649 5.10 -18.21 -1.24
N ALA A 650 6.30 -18.08 -1.80
CA ALA A 650 7.52 -18.68 -1.26
C ALA A 650 8.59 -17.62 -1.02
N GLN A 651 9.37 -17.83 0.03
CA GLN A 651 10.48 -16.95 0.37
C GLN A 651 11.64 -17.71 1.01
N SER A 652 12.85 -17.17 0.86
CA SER A 652 14.05 -17.65 1.56
C SER A 652 14.03 -17.25 3.04
N LEU A 653 15.04 -17.74 3.78
CA LEU A 653 15.29 -17.37 5.18
C LEU A 653 15.31 -15.85 5.38
N THR A 654 14.69 -15.41 6.49
CA THR A 654 14.78 -14.06 7.04
C THR A 654 15.24 -14.11 8.49
N TYR A 655 15.83 -13.03 8.97
CA TYR A 655 16.27 -12.95 10.35
C TYR A 655 16.25 -11.50 10.85
N LYS A 656 16.32 -11.36 12.18
CA LYS A 656 16.52 -10.10 12.88
C LYS A 656 17.60 -10.28 13.94
N THR A 657 18.44 -9.29 14.15
CA THR A 657 19.45 -9.27 15.22
C THR A 657 19.09 -8.22 16.26
N SER A 658 19.30 -8.53 17.54
CA SER A 658 19.17 -7.60 18.65
C SER A 658 20.30 -7.88 19.64
N GLY A 659 21.29 -6.99 19.71
CA GLY A 659 22.55 -7.26 20.38
C GLY A 659 23.26 -8.50 19.80
N ALA A 660 23.63 -9.42 20.64
CA ALA A 660 24.27 -10.69 20.23
C ALA A 660 23.26 -11.77 19.78
N LEU A 661 21.95 -11.53 19.95
CA LEU A 661 20.92 -12.51 19.61
C LEU A 661 20.54 -12.41 18.15
N ARG A 662 20.27 -13.57 17.55
CA ARG A 662 19.74 -13.68 16.19
C ARG A 662 18.49 -14.54 16.18
N PHE A 663 17.42 -13.98 15.64
CA PHE A 663 16.11 -14.60 15.49
C PHE A 663 15.91 -14.94 14.03
N GLU A 664 15.57 -16.19 13.74
CA GLU A 664 15.49 -16.66 12.36
C GLU A 664 14.12 -17.27 12.05
N GLN A 665 13.68 -17.06 10.82
CA GLN A 665 12.62 -17.81 10.18
C GLN A 665 13.22 -18.48 8.94
N ALA A 666 13.27 -19.79 8.94
CA ALA A 666 13.68 -20.57 7.77
C ALA A 666 12.79 -20.28 6.56
N GLY A 667 13.32 -20.47 5.36
CA GLY A 667 12.53 -20.32 4.14
C GLY A 667 11.27 -21.19 4.17
N TYR A 668 10.18 -20.68 3.58
CA TYR A 668 8.90 -21.38 3.55
C TYR A 668 8.11 -21.09 2.27
N ALA A 669 7.11 -21.93 2.03
CA ALA A 669 6.11 -21.77 0.99
C ALA A 669 4.71 -21.96 1.56
N VAL A 670 3.80 -21.07 1.16
CA VAL A 670 2.37 -21.10 1.54
C VAL A 670 1.55 -21.27 0.27
N TRP A 671 0.72 -22.30 0.24
CA TRP A 671 -0.12 -22.63 -0.90
C TRP A 671 -1.56 -22.19 -0.68
N SER A 672 -2.16 -21.65 -1.73
CA SER A 672 -3.57 -21.23 -1.73
C SER A 672 -4.27 -21.77 -2.96
N GLY A 673 -5.59 -21.90 -2.91
CA GLY A 673 -6.38 -22.43 -4.00
C GLY A 673 -7.79 -21.84 -4.01
N ARG A 674 -8.46 -21.97 -5.18
CA ARG A 674 -9.82 -21.50 -5.40
C ARG A 674 -10.59 -22.51 -6.27
N VAL A 675 -11.86 -22.68 -5.94
CA VAL A 675 -12.84 -23.36 -6.80
C VAL A 675 -14.04 -22.43 -6.94
N GLY A 676 -14.44 -22.09 -8.16
CA GLY A 676 -15.61 -21.29 -8.45
C GLY A 676 -16.59 -22.07 -9.31
N TYR A 677 -17.88 -21.82 -9.10
CA TYR A 677 -18.98 -22.41 -9.87
C TYR A 677 -20.00 -21.33 -10.24
N ARG A 678 -20.20 -21.13 -11.54
CA ARG A 678 -21.21 -20.22 -12.09
C ARG A 678 -22.56 -20.93 -12.10
N ILE A 679 -23.39 -20.61 -11.12
CA ILE A 679 -24.72 -21.21 -10.95
C ILE A 679 -25.63 -20.85 -12.14
N ASN A 680 -25.57 -19.59 -12.56
CA ASN A 680 -26.21 -19.07 -13.76
C ASN A 680 -25.46 -17.83 -14.26
N ARG A 681 -25.98 -17.10 -15.27
CA ARG A 681 -25.33 -15.90 -15.84
C ARG A 681 -25.13 -14.76 -14.84
N ASN A 682 -25.91 -14.72 -13.77
CA ASN A 682 -25.92 -13.64 -12.78
C ASN A 682 -25.30 -14.05 -11.43
N LEU A 683 -25.10 -15.35 -11.17
CA LEU A 683 -24.74 -15.85 -9.84
C LEU A 683 -23.51 -16.75 -9.90
N LEU A 684 -22.49 -16.39 -9.13
CA LEU A 684 -21.23 -17.11 -8.97
C LEU A 684 -21.03 -17.48 -7.49
N ALA A 685 -20.74 -18.74 -7.22
CA ALA A 685 -20.25 -19.21 -5.92
C ALA A 685 -18.75 -19.55 -6.00
N ALA A 686 -17.99 -19.28 -4.96
CA ALA A 686 -16.59 -19.62 -4.89
C ALA A 686 -16.14 -20.04 -3.48
N LEU A 687 -15.15 -20.93 -3.42
CA LEU A 687 -14.42 -21.29 -2.22
C LEU A 687 -12.95 -20.95 -2.41
N ASN A 688 -12.42 -20.12 -1.52
CA ASN A 688 -11.00 -19.78 -1.47
C ASN A 688 -10.37 -20.45 -0.25
N PHE A 689 -9.25 -21.13 -0.46
CA PHE A 689 -8.47 -21.83 0.56
C PHE A 689 -7.11 -21.15 0.70
N ASN A 690 -6.76 -20.70 1.90
CA ASN A 690 -5.45 -20.13 2.20
C ASN A 690 -4.67 -21.05 3.10
N ASN A 691 -3.34 -21.10 2.93
CA ASN A 691 -2.44 -21.95 3.69
C ASN A 691 -2.93 -23.43 3.74
N ILE A 692 -3.20 -24.02 2.57
CA ILE A 692 -3.85 -25.33 2.42
C ILE A 692 -3.17 -26.41 3.27
N PHE A 693 -1.82 -26.39 3.35
CA PHE A 693 -1.02 -27.37 4.07
C PHE A 693 -0.79 -26.99 5.55
N ASP A 694 -1.46 -25.96 6.04
CA ASP A 694 -1.34 -25.45 7.42
C ASP A 694 0.11 -25.18 7.85
N LYS A 695 0.91 -24.60 6.96
CA LYS A 695 2.30 -24.27 7.24
C LYS A 695 2.39 -23.35 8.45
N HIS A 696 3.13 -23.76 9.46
CA HIS A 696 3.45 -22.98 10.65
C HIS A 696 4.75 -22.21 10.41
N TYR A 697 4.71 -20.88 10.56
CA TYR A 697 5.84 -19.97 10.31
C TYR A 697 5.61 -18.63 11.00
N TYR A 698 6.69 -17.90 11.25
CA TYR A 698 6.60 -16.48 11.61
C TYR A 698 6.53 -15.63 10.35
N ARG A 699 5.44 -14.88 10.22
CA ARG A 699 5.26 -13.89 9.15
C ARG A 699 6.19 -12.70 9.35
N THR A 700 6.33 -12.25 10.61
CA THR A 700 7.23 -11.17 11.02
C THR A 700 8.03 -11.63 12.22
N LEU A 701 9.33 -11.34 12.19
CA LEU A 701 10.22 -11.54 13.31
C LEU A 701 10.43 -10.21 14.06
N GLY A 702 10.25 -10.27 15.37
CA GLY A 702 10.65 -9.24 16.31
C GLY A 702 11.99 -9.53 16.97
N ASP A 703 12.06 -9.24 18.26
CA ASP A 703 13.18 -9.63 19.13
C ASP A 703 12.68 -10.47 20.34
N ALA A 704 13.51 -10.62 21.35
CA ALA A 704 13.10 -11.34 22.56
C ALA A 704 11.94 -10.68 23.31
N ARG A 705 11.77 -9.35 23.17
CA ARG A 705 10.77 -8.58 23.91
C ARG A 705 9.39 -8.63 23.27
N GLY A 706 9.30 -8.90 21.94
CA GLY A 706 8.04 -8.91 21.22
C GLY A 706 8.20 -8.76 19.71
N GLY A 707 7.12 -8.47 19.01
CA GLY A 707 7.09 -8.25 17.55
C GLY A 707 7.17 -9.53 16.73
N ASN A 708 7.03 -10.71 17.35
CA ASN A 708 7.01 -11.97 16.62
C ASN A 708 5.56 -12.33 16.30
N TRP A 709 5.25 -12.47 15.00
CA TRP A 709 3.88 -12.72 14.52
C TRP A 709 3.84 -14.00 13.70
N TYR A 710 3.01 -14.94 14.12
CA TYR A 710 2.73 -16.12 13.30
C TYR A 710 1.99 -15.76 12.01
N GLY A 711 2.25 -16.53 10.95
CA GLY A 711 1.42 -16.52 9.75
C GLY A 711 0.07 -17.18 10.02
N GLU A 712 -0.93 -16.73 9.27
CA GLU A 712 -2.31 -17.20 9.38
C GLU A 712 -2.40 -18.71 9.16
N PRO A 713 -3.13 -19.45 10.02
CA PRO A 713 -3.39 -20.87 9.85
C PRO A 713 -4.22 -21.15 8.59
N ARG A 714 -4.35 -22.42 8.21
CA ARG A 714 -5.25 -22.85 7.15
C ARG A 714 -6.65 -22.29 7.38
N ASN A 715 -7.19 -21.61 6.36
CA ASN A 715 -8.55 -21.10 6.38
C ASN A 715 -9.28 -21.32 5.05
N VAL A 716 -10.59 -21.14 5.10
CA VAL A 716 -11.46 -21.19 3.94
C VAL A 716 -12.46 -20.06 4.01
N THR A 717 -12.74 -19.46 2.87
CA THR A 717 -13.79 -18.43 2.69
C THR A 717 -14.71 -18.86 1.56
N ALA A 718 -16.02 -18.91 1.85
CA ALA A 718 -17.06 -19.08 0.84
C ALA A 718 -17.57 -17.70 0.41
N THR A 719 -17.76 -17.50 -0.88
CA THR A 719 -18.25 -16.24 -1.46
C THR A 719 -19.40 -16.53 -2.40
N LEU A 720 -20.45 -15.74 -2.32
CA LEU A 720 -21.54 -15.69 -3.28
C LEU A 720 -21.59 -14.28 -3.88
N GLN A 721 -21.54 -14.20 -5.20
CA GLN A 721 -21.55 -12.95 -5.96
C GLN A 721 -22.72 -12.96 -6.94
N ALA A 722 -23.49 -11.89 -6.96
CA ALA A 722 -24.60 -11.69 -7.88
C ALA A 722 -24.40 -10.41 -8.69
N MET A 723 -24.73 -10.44 -9.98
CA MET A 723 -24.64 -9.29 -10.90
C MET A 723 -25.93 -9.14 -11.68
N PHE A 724 -26.48 -7.91 -11.71
CA PHE A 724 -27.75 -7.57 -12.34
C PHE A 724 -27.62 -6.36 -13.26
#